data_c9505efe7c8cee9ef6c975a492e51478
#
_entry.id   c9505efe7c8cee9ef6c975a492e51478
#
_cell.length_a   1.000
_cell.length_b   1.000
_cell.length_c   1.000
_cell.angle_alpha   90.00
_cell.angle_beta   90.00
_cell.angle_gamma   90.00
#
_symmetry.space_group_name_H-M   'P 1'
#
loop_
_entity.id
_entity.type
_entity.pdbx_description
1 polymer ?
#
loop_
_entity_poly.entity_id
_entity_poly.type
_entity_poly.pdbx_seq_one_letter_code
_entity_poly.pdbx_strand_id
1 'polypeptide(L)'
;MTKRALCLVAILSLLFPFPIAASAQGSAGEIRGVVADPTGALITGAKVVITGEGGHSSSATTGRDGVYHFSGLRAGAYQVVVTAEGFADAALGVEVAPGKSVQQDIKLQLPVEQQQVTVTDEALGVSTSAENNASAIVIKGKDLDALSDDPDELQSELTALAGPSAGPNGAQIFIDGFTGGQLPPKSSIREIRINQNPFSAHYDKLGYGRIEILTKPGTDKLHGSFMIMGNDAAFNSLNPFVKEEPSYYTTFLNANAGGALGKKASWFTSVFRRDNASNSIVNAELLDANGSAYNFSEAFANPQSRLDVSPRLDFQLGEKNTLTVRYMLDRQVQTGSGVSQFALQSQAYNVQNYENTLQLSDTQVLSTKAVNETRFQYVRDRNSQVAQNTDPTVTVQGAFTGGGSNAGVVRDNQDRFEFENDTSIAAGRHGIDFGARFRLTRDASFSTSGFNGNYIYQSLAAYAAGTPSEYDVTVGKANSNLDLFDAGVFYQDDFRIRPNFTLSYGLRYEAQNRIADYNDWAPRISLAWAPGHGASGSKTVIRAGYGWFYDRFSSTYILDAIRQNGVNQQQYVVKNPSFSGDAPPLSVLASVSNVAPTIVQVDPHFKASINMQAAVGIEHQFGKIATASATYINSRGVHQYMSDNVNAFLPGTYDATTGTGVRPNGINENIYQFESGGVYNQNQLTVNYNVKAKRVSLFGFYMLNFAKADTSGATYFPSNQFNPSADYGRANFDVRNRFLLGGNLQGPYGISLSPMLVTDSGQPFNITIGQDLNGDNQFNDRPAYATAASTNVVKTGWGTFDLDPAANQTRIPYNLGTGPGQFSMNTRISKTFGIGPKVTDGAPTGGFGGPGGPPPGGGPGGGGPPGGGLGPGGLSSNHNGPPRLDQAAARRYSLTFAAMARNVFNNVNLSSPVPVLESPLFGKSNALAGGFFSSPASNRSLDLQVSFNF
;
A
#
# COMPACT_ATOMS: atom_id res chain seq x y z
N MET A 1 36.30 -56.94 1.99
CA MET A 1 37.07 -58.05 1.29
C MET A 1 37.53 -57.47 -0.01
N THR A 2 38.73 -57.12 -0.02
CA THR A 2 39.89 -57.59 -0.83
C THR A 2 39.86 -57.03 -2.25
N LYS A 3 40.72 -56.02 -2.50
CA LYS A 3 42.17 -56.04 -2.76
C LYS A 3 42.56 -56.56 -4.17
N ARG A 4 43.33 -55.69 -4.84
CA ARG A 4 44.46 -56.00 -5.72
C ARG A 4 44.11 -56.34 -7.20
N ALA A 5 44.88 -55.99 -8.21
CA ALA A 5 46.32 -55.71 -8.39
C ALA A 5 46.43 -55.07 -9.81
N LEU A 6 47.14 -54.06 -10.07
CA LEU A 6 48.61 -53.94 -10.22
C LEU A 6 49.23 -54.70 -11.40
N CYS A 7 49.88 -53.94 -12.26
CA CYS A 7 51.15 -54.11 -12.92
C CYS A 7 51.26 -54.73 -14.27
N LEU A 8 52.10 -54.04 -15.04
CA LEU A 8 53.13 -54.45 -16.03
C LEU A 8 52.60 -54.64 -17.47
N VAL A 9 53.21 -54.11 -18.45
CA VAL A 9 54.58 -54.29 -18.90
C VAL A 9 55.04 -53.13 -19.78
N ALA A 10 56.22 -52.71 -19.51
CA ALA A 10 57.08 -51.80 -20.29
C ALA A 10 57.75 -52.53 -21.43
N ILE A 11 58.34 -51.75 -22.34
CA ILE A 11 59.42 -52.06 -23.25
C ILE A 11 59.07 -52.79 -24.55
N LEU A 12 59.01 -52.01 -25.60
CA LEU A 12 59.90 -52.30 -26.72
C LEU A 12 60.26 -51.04 -27.55
N SER A 13 61.49 -50.77 -27.51
CA SER A 13 62.31 -49.75 -28.12
C SER A 13 62.48 -49.81 -29.60
N LEU A 14 62.83 -48.65 -30.17
CA LEU A 14 63.88 -48.44 -31.20
C LEU A 14 63.45 -48.52 -32.65
N LEU A 15 63.85 -47.44 -33.32
CA LEU A 15 64.20 -47.27 -34.69
C LEU A 15 63.06 -46.79 -35.61
N PHE A 16 63.02 -45.42 -35.80
CA PHE A 16 63.00 -44.87 -37.15
C PHE A 16 63.36 -43.38 -37.14
N PRO A 17 63.82 -42.76 -38.21
CA PRO A 17 64.77 -41.68 -38.24
C PRO A 17 64.06 -40.28 -38.09
N PHE A 18 64.83 -39.37 -37.55
CA PHE A 18 64.48 -37.92 -37.50
C PHE A 18 64.42 -37.39 -38.94
N PRO A 19 63.32 -36.72 -39.37
CA PRO A 19 63.39 -35.72 -40.37
C PRO A 19 63.78 -34.39 -39.68
N ILE A 20 64.84 -33.79 -40.07
CA ILE A 20 65.22 -32.41 -39.79
C ILE A 20 64.09 -31.55 -40.39
N ALA A 21 63.19 -31.03 -39.51
CA ALA A 21 62.23 -30.00 -39.91
C ALA A 21 63.05 -28.73 -40.17
N ALA A 22 63.21 -28.35 -41.33
CA ALA A 22 63.62 -27.01 -41.78
C ALA A 22 62.63 -26.04 -41.19
N SER A 23 63.04 -25.20 -40.24
CA SER A 23 62.26 -24.04 -39.73
C SER A 23 62.04 -23.12 -40.95
N ALA A 24 60.86 -23.21 -41.56
CA ALA A 24 60.37 -22.15 -42.44
C ALA A 24 60.30 -20.89 -41.62
N GLN A 25 61.12 -19.89 -41.85
CA GLN A 25 60.98 -18.53 -41.42
C GLN A 25 59.62 -18.02 -41.95
N GLY A 26 58.61 -18.08 -41.11
CA GLY A 26 57.30 -17.48 -41.42
C GLY A 26 57.54 -16.01 -41.70
N SER A 27 57.17 -15.55 -42.85
CA SER A 27 57.23 -14.14 -43.22
C SER A 27 56.36 -13.37 -42.26
N ALA A 28 56.99 -12.49 -41.50
CA ALA A 28 56.28 -11.65 -40.47
C ALA A 28 55.34 -10.63 -41.15
N GLY A 29 54.11 -10.56 -40.70
CA GLY A 29 53.15 -9.55 -41.12
C GLY A 29 53.27 -8.26 -40.33
N GLU A 30 52.54 -7.24 -40.77
CA GLU A 30 52.49 -5.96 -40.06
C GLU A 30 51.07 -5.39 -40.08
N ILE A 31 50.72 -4.60 -39.01
CA ILE A 31 49.52 -3.78 -38.95
C ILE A 31 49.95 -2.31 -38.82
N ARG A 32 49.45 -1.45 -39.68
CA ARG A 32 49.68 -0.02 -39.62
C ARG A 32 48.40 0.77 -39.93
N GLY A 33 48.30 2.02 -39.47
CA GLY A 33 47.15 2.87 -39.75
C GLY A 33 47.24 4.20 -39.04
N VAL A 34 46.27 5.02 -39.23
CA VAL A 34 46.15 6.31 -38.56
C VAL A 34 44.96 6.30 -37.60
N VAL A 35 45.13 7.01 -36.49
CA VAL A 35 44.02 7.27 -35.54
C VAL A 35 43.57 8.72 -35.73
N ALA A 36 42.29 8.90 -36.04
CA ALA A 36 41.67 10.21 -36.25
C ALA A 36 40.39 10.39 -35.42
N ASP A 37 39.99 11.62 -35.21
CA ASP A 37 38.72 11.97 -34.64
C ASP A 37 37.55 11.87 -35.66
N PRO A 38 36.28 12.11 -35.28
CA PRO A 38 35.15 12.03 -36.21
C PRO A 38 35.22 13.04 -37.35
N THR A 39 35.96 14.15 -37.22
CA THR A 39 36.15 15.18 -38.25
C THR A 39 37.30 14.84 -39.19
N GLY A 40 38.13 13.82 -38.87
CA GLY A 40 39.28 13.40 -39.63
C GLY A 40 40.59 14.05 -39.17
N ALA A 41 40.59 14.81 -38.07
CA ALA A 41 41.82 15.33 -37.47
C ALA A 41 42.61 14.24 -36.76
N LEU A 42 43.93 14.21 -36.94
CA LEU A 42 44.82 13.15 -36.43
C LEU A 42 45.00 13.23 -34.94
N ILE A 43 44.88 12.12 -34.22
CA ILE A 43 44.99 12.05 -32.75
C ILE A 43 46.43 11.62 -32.38
N THR A 44 47.13 12.56 -31.75
CA THR A 44 48.48 12.34 -31.17
C THR A 44 48.37 11.69 -29.79
N GLY A 45 49.18 10.73 -29.46
CA GLY A 45 49.27 10.18 -28.12
C GLY A 45 48.20 9.07 -27.85
N ALA A 46 47.43 8.66 -28.86
CA ALA A 46 46.48 7.54 -28.70
C ALA A 46 47.26 6.23 -28.46
N LYS A 47 46.88 5.48 -27.45
CA LYS A 47 47.46 4.16 -27.14
C LYS A 47 46.72 3.09 -27.94
N VAL A 48 47.47 2.37 -28.76
CA VAL A 48 46.96 1.25 -29.56
C VAL A 48 47.53 -0.05 -28.97
N VAL A 49 46.67 -0.99 -28.66
CA VAL A 49 47.03 -2.31 -28.13
C VAL A 49 46.50 -3.36 -29.09
N ILE A 50 47.38 -4.28 -29.54
CA ILE A 50 46.99 -5.44 -30.28
C ILE A 50 47.14 -6.70 -29.45
N THR A 51 46.14 -7.62 -29.54
CA THR A 51 46.15 -8.92 -28.86
C THR A 51 45.88 -10.02 -29.87
N GLY A 52 46.80 -10.96 -30.05
CA GLY A 52 46.67 -12.13 -30.95
C GLY A 52 46.01 -13.33 -30.25
N GLU A 53 45.64 -14.37 -31.00
CA GLU A 53 44.99 -15.60 -30.50
C GLU A 53 45.71 -16.33 -29.36
N GLY A 54 47.02 -16.13 -29.21
CA GLY A 54 47.81 -16.69 -28.08
C GLY A 54 47.85 -15.84 -26.83
N GLY A 55 47.05 -14.75 -26.74
CA GLY A 55 46.99 -13.84 -25.57
C GLY A 55 48.21 -12.90 -25.46
N HIS A 56 49.15 -12.92 -26.44
CA HIS A 56 50.25 -11.97 -26.48
C HIS A 56 49.77 -10.59 -26.94
N SER A 57 50.03 -9.58 -26.11
CA SER A 57 49.67 -8.20 -26.43
C SER A 57 50.91 -7.37 -26.72
N SER A 58 50.81 -6.46 -27.70
CA SER A 58 51.81 -5.44 -28.02
C SER A 58 51.12 -4.07 -28.03
N SER A 59 51.83 -3.02 -27.62
CA SER A 59 51.26 -1.68 -27.59
C SER A 59 52.14 -0.66 -28.32
N ALA A 60 51.53 0.30 -28.98
CA ALA A 60 52.12 1.45 -29.63
C ALA A 60 51.36 2.72 -29.27
N THR A 61 52.04 3.86 -29.36
CA THR A 61 51.41 5.18 -29.14
C THR A 61 51.52 5.99 -30.41
N THR A 62 50.43 6.62 -30.87
CA THR A 62 50.43 7.42 -32.10
C THR A 62 51.32 8.66 -31.99
N GLY A 63 52.10 8.92 -33.05
CA GLY A 63 52.92 10.09 -33.19
C GLY A 63 52.13 11.38 -33.50
N ARG A 64 52.83 12.48 -33.80
CA ARG A 64 52.21 13.77 -34.19
C ARG A 64 51.40 13.66 -35.49
N ASP A 65 51.70 12.68 -36.31
CA ASP A 65 51.04 12.30 -37.56
C ASP A 65 49.88 11.32 -37.35
N GLY A 66 49.50 11.00 -36.09
CA GLY A 66 48.44 10.06 -35.77
C GLY A 66 48.70 8.61 -36.15
N VAL A 67 49.93 8.29 -36.62
CA VAL A 67 50.28 6.97 -37.17
C VAL A 67 50.64 5.99 -36.08
N TYR A 68 50.20 4.74 -36.18
CA TYR A 68 50.65 3.62 -35.42
C TYR A 68 51.15 2.48 -36.32
N HIS A 69 52.11 1.67 -35.84
CA HIS A 69 52.71 0.59 -36.59
C HIS A 69 53.16 -0.55 -35.70
N PHE A 70 52.76 -1.76 -36.05
CA PHE A 70 53.22 -3.03 -35.46
C PHE A 70 53.83 -3.91 -36.53
N SER A 71 55.05 -4.35 -36.34
CA SER A 71 55.78 -5.24 -37.26
C SER A 71 56.12 -6.56 -36.56
N GLY A 72 56.50 -7.57 -37.31
CA GLY A 72 56.93 -8.85 -36.77
C GLY A 72 55.76 -9.73 -36.30
N LEU A 73 54.54 -9.49 -36.82
CA LEU A 73 53.33 -10.19 -36.39
C LEU A 73 53.22 -11.56 -37.08
N ARG A 74 52.82 -12.58 -36.32
CA ARG A 74 52.49 -13.90 -36.91
C ARG A 74 51.16 -13.79 -37.67
N ALA A 75 50.98 -14.61 -38.68
CA ALA A 75 49.67 -14.69 -39.36
C ALA A 75 48.61 -15.19 -38.40
N GLY A 76 47.42 -14.55 -38.38
CA GLY A 76 46.29 -14.85 -37.51
C GLY A 76 45.41 -13.64 -37.21
N ALA A 77 44.38 -13.84 -36.42
CA ALA A 77 43.46 -12.80 -36.00
C ALA A 77 44.01 -12.00 -34.80
N TYR A 78 43.95 -10.68 -34.92
CA TYR A 78 44.34 -9.74 -33.86
C TYR A 78 43.16 -8.86 -33.48
N GLN A 79 42.98 -8.64 -32.18
CA GLN A 79 42.07 -7.61 -31.67
C GLN A 79 42.87 -6.33 -31.47
N VAL A 80 42.50 -5.25 -32.10
CA VAL A 80 43.11 -3.94 -31.96
C VAL A 80 42.22 -3.09 -31.07
N VAL A 81 42.73 -2.58 -29.95
CA VAL A 81 42.05 -1.65 -29.05
C VAL A 81 42.78 -0.33 -29.03
N VAL A 82 42.06 0.79 -29.27
CA VAL A 82 42.63 2.13 -29.24
C VAL A 82 41.96 2.95 -28.17
N THR A 83 42.74 3.57 -27.30
CA THR A 83 42.32 4.48 -26.24
C THR A 83 43.00 5.84 -26.37
N ALA A 84 42.26 6.94 -26.25
CA ALA A 84 42.80 8.28 -26.24
C ALA A 84 41.98 9.16 -25.28
N GLU A 85 42.64 10.09 -24.59
CA GLU A 85 41.98 11.00 -23.62
C GLU A 85 40.95 11.86 -24.36
N GLY A 86 39.70 11.86 -23.86
CA GLY A 86 38.59 12.59 -24.47
C GLY A 86 37.87 11.86 -25.61
N PHE A 87 38.21 10.60 -25.88
CA PHE A 87 37.55 9.75 -26.90
C PHE A 87 37.07 8.42 -26.31
N ALA A 88 36.04 7.84 -26.92
CA ALA A 88 35.59 6.48 -26.61
C ALA A 88 36.58 5.45 -27.11
N ASP A 89 36.81 4.39 -26.34
CA ASP A 89 37.64 3.27 -26.75
C ASP A 89 37.06 2.59 -28.01
N ALA A 90 37.92 2.34 -29.00
CA ALA A 90 37.58 1.60 -30.20
C ALA A 90 38.23 0.23 -30.18
N ALA A 91 37.43 -0.82 -30.41
CA ALA A 91 37.94 -2.19 -30.54
C ALA A 91 37.48 -2.79 -31.87
N LEU A 92 38.45 -3.37 -32.60
CA LEU A 92 38.17 -4.00 -33.89
C LEU A 92 39.07 -5.24 -34.14
N GLY A 93 38.56 -6.21 -34.87
CA GLY A 93 39.30 -7.38 -35.32
C GLY A 93 40.04 -7.13 -36.63
N VAL A 94 41.32 -7.54 -36.71
CA VAL A 94 42.16 -7.44 -37.91
C VAL A 94 42.78 -8.78 -38.18
N GLU A 95 42.69 -9.30 -39.39
CA GLU A 95 43.30 -10.54 -39.81
C GLU A 95 44.59 -10.26 -40.57
N VAL A 96 45.69 -10.82 -40.10
CA VAL A 96 47.02 -10.65 -40.72
C VAL A 96 47.40 -11.91 -41.47
N ALA A 97 47.54 -11.80 -42.78
CA ALA A 97 48.05 -12.89 -43.63
C ALA A 97 49.58 -12.95 -43.59
N PRO A 98 50.21 -14.13 -43.88
CA PRO A 98 51.69 -14.30 -43.84
C PRO A 98 52.37 -13.30 -44.76
N GLY A 99 53.30 -12.46 -44.19
CA GLY A 99 54.09 -11.50 -44.95
C GLY A 99 53.35 -10.32 -45.57
N LYS A 100 52.11 -10.06 -45.12
CA LYS A 100 51.29 -8.94 -45.62
C LYS A 100 51.27 -7.81 -44.65
N SER A 101 51.27 -6.59 -45.16
CA SER A 101 50.95 -5.37 -44.39
C SER A 101 49.46 -5.10 -44.51
N VAL A 102 48.80 -4.96 -43.36
CA VAL A 102 47.39 -4.57 -43.24
C VAL A 102 47.33 -3.10 -42.83
N GLN A 103 46.68 -2.29 -43.66
CA GLN A 103 46.36 -0.90 -43.29
C GLN A 103 44.99 -0.83 -42.66
N GLN A 104 44.94 -0.36 -41.41
CA GLN A 104 43.69 -0.22 -40.65
C GLN A 104 43.62 1.16 -40.03
N ASP A 105 42.92 2.07 -40.64
CA ASP A 105 42.68 3.40 -40.12
C ASP A 105 41.49 3.37 -39.14
N ILE A 106 41.62 4.04 -38.00
CA ILE A 106 40.67 4.00 -36.88
C ILE A 106 40.18 5.40 -36.60
N LYS A 107 38.85 5.60 -36.63
CA LYS A 107 38.19 6.82 -36.23
C LYS A 107 37.63 6.62 -34.83
N LEU A 108 38.18 7.34 -33.87
CA LEU A 108 37.66 7.38 -32.52
C LEU A 108 36.41 8.25 -32.51
N GLN A 109 35.40 7.81 -31.76
CA GLN A 109 34.23 8.62 -31.49
C GLN A 109 34.45 9.44 -30.22
N LEU A 110 33.82 10.61 -30.10
CA LEU A 110 33.72 11.27 -28.82
C LEU A 110 32.99 10.33 -27.86
N PRO A 111 33.36 10.29 -26.57
CA PRO A 111 32.60 9.51 -25.62
C PRO A 111 31.18 10.06 -25.61
N VAL A 112 30.28 9.44 -26.35
CA VAL A 112 28.87 9.54 -26.05
C VAL A 112 28.76 8.81 -24.72
N GLU A 113 28.50 9.52 -23.65
CA GLU A 113 28.08 8.94 -22.40
C GLU A 113 26.76 8.21 -22.68
N GLN A 114 26.84 7.10 -23.38
CA GLN A 114 25.81 6.07 -23.32
C GLN A 114 25.94 5.49 -21.90
N GLN A 115 25.16 6.08 -21.00
CA GLN A 115 24.73 5.33 -19.83
C GLN A 115 23.94 4.14 -20.36
N GLN A 116 24.68 3.11 -20.74
CA GLN A 116 24.16 1.78 -20.82
C GLN A 116 23.90 1.37 -19.36
N VAL A 117 22.70 1.72 -18.86
CA VAL A 117 22.14 1.03 -17.71
C VAL A 117 21.90 -0.40 -18.20
N THR A 118 22.96 -1.19 -18.17
CA THR A 118 22.84 -2.63 -18.16
C THR A 118 22.15 -2.93 -16.84
N VAL A 119 20.83 -3.07 -16.86
CA VAL A 119 20.09 -3.72 -15.79
C VAL A 119 20.51 -5.20 -15.91
N THR A 120 21.71 -5.50 -15.46
CA THR A 120 21.99 -6.82 -14.90
C THR A 120 20.93 -7.05 -13.86
N ASP A 121 20.32 -8.23 -13.82
CA ASP A 121 19.49 -8.69 -12.69
C ASP A 121 19.99 -8.00 -11.44
N GLU A 122 19.21 -7.03 -10.92
CA GLU A 122 19.65 -6.28 -9.76
C GLU A 122 19.86 -7.31 -8.67
N ALA A 123 21.12 -7.67 -8.47
CA ALA A 123 21.51 -8.57 -7.41
C ALA A 123 20.98 -7.92 -6.14
N LEU A 124 20.14 -8.65 -5.41
CA LEU A 124 19.64 -8.20 -4.11
C LEU A 124 20.84 -7.71 -3.30
N GLY A 125 20.88 -6.43 -2.96
CA GLY A 125 21.99 -5.80 -2.29
C GLY A 125 21.52 -4.96 -1.12
N VAL A 126 22.34 -4.83 -0.11
CA VAL A 126 22.14 -3.87 0.98
C VAL A 126 23.07 -2.66 0.77
N SER A 127 22.60 -1.46 1.02
CA SER A 127 23.36 -0.23 0.86
C SER A 127 23.11 0.75 2.00
N THR A 128 23.99 1.72 2.20
CA THR A 128 23.79 2.81 3.19
C THR A 128 22.97 3.97 2.65
N SER A 129 22.48 3.89 1.41
CA SER A 129 21.54 4.87 0.88
C SER A 129 20.25 4.89 1.69
N ALA A 130 19.72 6.07 1.98
CA ALA A 130 18.49 6.23 2.72
C ALA A 130 17.29 5.57 2.00
N GLU A 131 17.30 5.56 0.67
CA GLU A 131 16.24 5.04 -0.18
C GLU A 131 16.24 3.52 -0.37
N ASN A 132 17.37 2.86 -0.16
CA ASN A 132 17.54 1.44 -0.43
C ASN A 132 17.62 0.61 0.85
N ASN A 133 16.55 0.63 1.65
CA ASN A 133 16.45 -0.22 2.83
C ASN A 133 15.91 -1.61 2.46
N ALA A 134 16.57 -2.68 2.93
CA ALA A 134 16.14 -4.06 2.70
C ALA A 134 14.92 -4.45 3.56
N SER A 135 14.47 -3.59 4.47
CA SER A 135 13.19 -3.71 5.19
C SER A 135 12.00 -3.23 4.34
N ALA A 136 12.24 -2.54 3.22
CA ALA A 136 11.19 -2.17 2.27
C ALA A 136 10.78 -3.38 1.44
N ILE A 137 9.48 -3.49 1.16
CA ILE A 137 8.93 -4.45 0.22
C ILE A 137 8.74 -3.74 -1.13
N VAL A 138 9.44 -4.21 -2.15
CA VAL A 138 9.32 -3.68 -3.52
C VAL A 138 8.78 -4.77 -4.43
N ILE A 139 7.55 -4.61 -4.91
CA ILE A 139 6.84 -5.56 -5.77
C ILE A 139 6.80 -4.98 -7.18
N LYS A 140 7.49 -5.65 -8.13
CA LYS A 140 7.59 -5.21 -9.53
C LYS A 140 7.62 -6.40 -10.50
N GLY A 141 7.27 -6.14 -11.76
CA GLY A 141 7.34 -7.15 -12.79
C GLY A 141 6.45 -8.37 -12.51
N LYS A 142 7.02 -9.56 -12.51
CA LYS A 142 6.29 -10.81 -12.26
C LYS A 142 5.85 -11.00 -10.80
N ASP A 143 6.45 -10.29 -9.87
CA ASP A 143 6.02 -10.36 -8.45
C ASP A 143 4.62 -9.74 -8.26
N LEU A 144 4.22 -8.80 -9.14
CA LEU A 144 2.86 -8.26 -9.19
C LEU A 144 1.80 -9.35 -9.52
N ASP A 145 2.19 -10.44 -10.16
CA ASP A 145 1.27 -11.54 -10.49
C ASP A 145 0.76 -12.29 -9.24
N ALA A 146 1.44 -12.13 -8.11
CA ALA A 146 0.99 -12.68 -6.82
C ALA A 146 -0.17 -11.88 -6.20
N LEU A 147 -0.38 -10.65 -6.63
CA LEU A 147 -1.42 -9.75 -6.13
C LEU A 147 -2.69 -9.86 -6.98
N SER A 148 -3.83 -9.51 -6.38
CA SER A 148 -5.13 -9.53 -7.03
C SER A 148 -5.22 -8.53 -8.21
N ASP A 149 -6.01 -8.87 -9.21
CA ASP A 149 -6.41 -7.98 -10.30
C ASP A 149 -7.65 -7.13 -9.94
N ASP A 150 -8.36 -7.48 -8.86
CA ASP A 150 -9.43 -6.68 -8.28
C ASP A 150 -8.85 -5.54 -7.44
N PRO A 151 -9.14 -4.26 -7.71
CA PRO A 151 -8.61 -3.13 -6.95
C PRO A 151 -8.96 -3.14 -5.45
N ASP A 152 -10.15 -3.59 -5.07
CA ASP A 152 -10.59 -3.60 -3.66
C ASP A 152 -9.82 -4.67 -2.87
N GLU A 153 -9.60 -5.82 -3.49
CA GLU A 153 -8.77 -6.88 -2.91
C GLU A 153 -7.30 -6.51 -2.92
N LEU A 154 -6.81 -5.90 -4.00
CA LEU A 154 -5.46 -5.35 -4.07
C LEU A 154 -5.23 -4.37 -2.90
N GLN A 155 -6.19 -3.51 -2.61
CA GLN A 155 -6.11 -2.61 -1.45
C GLN A 155 -6.00 -3.37 -0.13
N SER A 156 -6.80 -4.44 0.04
CA SER A 156 -6.75 -5.30 1.22
C SER A 156 -5.41 -6.02 1.35
N GLU A 157 -4.86 -6.52 0.23
CA GLU A 157 -3.53 -7.16 0.18
C GLU A 157 -2.41 -6.17 0.52
N LEU A 158 -2.46 -4.95 -0.03
CA LEU A 158 -1.48 -3.90 0.25
C LEU A 158 -1.54 -3.45 1.71
N THR A 159 -2.74 -3.34 2.28
CA THR A 159 -2.91 -3.04 3.70
C THR A 159 -2.35 -4.16 4.58
N ALA A 160 -2.56 -5.43 4.20
CA ALA A 160 -1.97 -6.57 4.90
C ALA A 160 -0.44 -6.57 4.82
N LEU A 161 0.12 -6.18 3.67
CA LEU A 161 1.57 -6.02 3.45
C LEU A 161 2.17 -4.86 4.26
N ALA A 162 1.45 -3.76 4.43
CA ALA A 162 1.90 -2.63 5.24
C ALA A 162 1.93 -2.98 6.74
N GLY A 163 1.01 -3.85 7.16
CA GLY A 163 0.95 -4.38 8.51
C GLY A 163 0.49 -3.37 9.58
N PRO A 164 0.42 -3.76 10.86
CA PRO A 164 -0.05 -2.92 11.97
C PRO A 164 0.91 -1.79 12.34
N SER A 165 2.12 -1.70 11.81
CA SER A 165 3.04 -0.57 12.01
C SER A 165 2.51 0.75 11.44
N ALA A 166 1.48 0.69 10.61
CA ALA A 166 0.73 1.84 10.14
C ALA A 166 -0.04 2.58 11.26
N GLY A 167 -0.09 2.04 12.46
CA GLY A 167 -0.80 2.62 13.60
C GLY A 167 -2.32 2.52 13.48
N PRO A 168 -3.07 3.26 14.31
CA PRO A 168 -4.53 3.16 14.37
C PRO A 168 -5.24 3.62 13.09
N ASN A 169 -4.62 4.51 12.31
CA ASN A 169 -5.20 5.07 11.08
C ASN A 169 -4.96 4.23 9.83
N GLY A 170 -4.28 3.09 9.96
CA GLY A 170 -4.02 2.15 8.87
C GLY A 170 -2.99 2.64 7.85
N ALA A 171 -2.81 1.84 6.78
CA ALA A 171 -1.84 2.12 5.74
C ALA A 171 -2.23 3.35 4.90
N GLN A 172 -1.22 4.13 4.49
CA GLN A 172 -1.40 5.31 3.64
C GLN A 172 -0.91 5.01 2.23
N ILE A 173 -1.76 5.26 1.24
CA ILE A 173 -1.45 5.01 -0.17
C ILE A 173 -1.17 6.34 -0.89
N PHE A 174 -0.05 6.36 -1.61
CA PHE A 174 0.35 7.44 -2.49
C PHE A 174 0.46 6.90 -3.92
N ILE A 175 -0.04 7.64 -4.88
CA ILE A 175 -0.02 7.26 -6.29
C ILE A 175 0.76 8.32 -7.07
N ASP A 176 1.92 7.94 -7.63
CA ASP A 176 2.85 8.85 -8.31
C ASP A 176 3.21 10.10 -7.46
N GLY A 177 3.29 9.93 -6.13
CA GLY A 177 3.62 10.99 -5.15
C GLY A 177 2.42 11.80 -4.65
N PHE A 178 1.23 11.64 -5.23
CA PHE A 178 0.01 12.33 -4.80
C PHE A 178 -0.69 11.60 -3.66
N THR A 179 -1.38 12.36 -2.82
CA THR A 179 -2.17 11.81 -1.71
C THR A 179 -3.61 11.48 -2.13
N GLY A 180 -4.11 10.33 -1.67
CA GLY A 180 -5.48 9.91 -1.93
C GLY A 180 -5.74 9.47 -3.37
N GLY A 181 -7.01 9.34 -3.72
CA GLY A 181 -7.46 8.83 -5.00
C GLY A 181 -7.70 7.32 -5.00
N GLN A 182 -8.42 6.87 -6.01
CA GLN A 182 -8.74 5.46 -6.19
C GLN A 182 -7.52 4.68 -6.67
N LEU A 183 -7.40 3.41 -6.22
CA LEU A 183 -6.36 2.51 -6.70
C LEU A 183 -6.46 2.31 -8.21
N PRO A 184 -5.35 2.53 -8.96
CA PRO A 184 -5.34 2.25 -10.38
C PRO A 184 -5.38 0.73 -10.63
N PRO A 185 -5.93 0.28 -11.76
CA PRO A 185 -5.89 -1.13 -12.14
C PRO A 185 -4.46 -1.67 -12.11
N LYS A 186 -4.24 -2.90 -11.60
CA LYS A 186 -2.92 -3.52 -11.49
C LYS A 186 -2.12 -3.48 -12.81
N SER A 187 -2.80 -3.60 -13.94
CA SER A 187 -2.17 -3.53 -15.26
C SER A 187 -1.49 -2.19 -15.58
N SER A 188 -1.90 -1.09 -14.94
CA SER A 188 -1.28 0.23 -15.06
C SER A 188 -0.18 0.48 -14.03
N ILE A 189 0.01 -0.42 -13.06
CA ILE A 189 1.05 -0.31 -12.04
C ILE A 189 2.39 -0.78 -12.60
N ARG A 190 3.44 0.02 -12.39
CA ARG A 190 4.83 -0.33 -12.67
C ARG A 190 5.49 -1.04 -11.51
N GLU A 191 5.36 -0.47 -10.32
CA GLU A 191 5.89 -1.04 -9.08
C GLU A 191 5.14 -0.49 -7.85
N ILE A 192 5.18 -1.26 -6.79
CA ILE A 192 4.64 -0.92 -5.46
C ILE A 192 5.79 -0.96 -4.48
N ARG A 193 5.92 0.07 -3.64
CA ARG A 193 6.93 0.20 -2.61
C ARG A 193 6.26 0.37 -1.26
N ILE A 194 6.63 -0.44 -0.30
CA ILE A 194 6.07 -0.41 1.05
C ILE A 194 7.20 -0.20 2.05
N ASN A 195 7.04 0.73 2.98
CA ASN A 195 8.01 1.05 4.03
C ASN A 195 9.38 1.53 3.52
N GLN A 196 9.43 2.19 2.37
CA GLN A 196 10.66 2.75 1.85
C GLN A 196 10.99 4.08 2.56
N ASN A 197 12.22 4.25 3.03
CA ASN A 197 12.73 5.43 3.73
C ASN A 197 11.76 5.99 4.79
N PRO A 198 11.47 5.24 5.88
CA PRO A 198 10.37 5.56 6.79
C PRO A 198 10.56 6.85 7.59
N PHE A 199 11.78 7.39 7.70
CA PHE A 199 12.07 8.61 8.45
C PHE A 199 12.36 9.83 7.57
N SER A 200 12.02 9.80 6.29
CA SER A 200 12.17 10.97 5.44
C SER A 200 11.22 12.10 5.84
N ALA A 201 11.73 13.34 5.90
CA ALA A 201 10.94 14.55 6.17
C ALA A 201 10.05 14.94 4.98
N HIS A 202 10.32 14.42 3.79
CA HIS A 202 9.51 14.62 2.60
C HIS A 202 8.04 14.20 2.82
N TYR A 203 7.80 13.14 3.61
CA TYR A 203 6.47 12.57 3.79
C TYR A 203 5.76 13.15 5.02
N ASP A 204 4.48 13.46 4.86
CA ASP A 204 3.65 14.07 5.90
C ASP A 204 3.07 13.06 6.90
N LYS A 205 3.09 11.76 6.60
CA LYS A 205 2.52 10.70 7.44
C LYS A 205 3.56 9.68 7.88
N LEU A 206 3.14 8.74 8.73
CA LEU A 206 3.99 7.66 9.23
C LEU A 206 4.78 6.98 8.13
N GLY A 207 6.06 6.78 8.36
CA GLY A 207 6.94 6.15 7.41
C GLY A 207 6.74 4.65 7.29
N TYR A 208 6.51 3.97 8.42
CA TYR A 208 6.06 2.58 8.42
C TYR A 208 4.54 2.53 8.20
N GLY A 209 4.11 1.71 7.24
CA GLY A 209 2.74 1.66 6.76
C GLY A 209 2.48 2.49 5.51
N ARG A 210 3.48 3.18 4.97
CA ARG A 210 3.36 3.91 3.71
C ARG A 210 3.48 2.96 2.52
N ILE A 211 2.55 3.11 1.58
CA ILE A 211 2.48 2.38 0.32
C ILE A 211 2.60 3.39 -0.82
N GLU A 212 3.61 3.24 -1.66
CA GLU A 212 3.79 4.05 -2.87
C GLU A 212 3.51 3.21 -4.10
N ILE A 213 2.62 3.67 -4.94
CA ILE A 213 2.27 3.05 -6.22
C ILE A 213 2.79 3.94 -7.33
N LEU A 214 3.64 3.38 -8.18
CA LEU A 214 4.18 4.07 -9.35
C LEU A 214 3.53 3.49 -10.59
N THR A 215 2.90 4.34 -11.40
CA THR A 215 2.20 3.93 -12.61
C THR A 215 3.14 3.81 -13.80
N LYS A 216 2.70 3.07 -14.84
CA LYS A 216 3.45 2.90 -16.08
C LYS A 216 3.43 4.19 -16.89
N PRO A 217 4.58 4.68 -17.36
CA PRO A 217 4.64 5.77 -18.31
C PRO A 217 4.29 5.29 -19.74
N GLY A 218 4.05 6.22 -20.63
CA GLY A 218 4.02 5.96 -22.06
C GLY A 218 5.39 5.50 -22.59
N THR A 219 5.42 4.89 -23.76
CA THR A 219 6.61 4.30 -24.36
C THR A 219 6.78 4.73 -25.81
N ASP A 220 7.95 4.40 -26.41
CA ASP A 220 8.28 4.74 -27.79
C ASP A 220 7.60 3.83 -28.84
N LYS A 221 7.14 2.63 -28.44
CA LYS A 221 6.47 1.66 -29.31
C LYS A 221 5.07 1.36 -28.81
N LEU A 222 4.17 1.14 -29.77
CA LEU A 222 2.80 0.72 -29.45
C LEU A 222 2.82 -0.66 -28.81
N HIS A 223 2.24 -0.75 -27.62
CA HIS A 223 1.96 -2.01 -26.92
C HIS A 223 0.78 -1.81 -25.99
N GLY A 224 0.19 -2.92 -25.62
CA GLY A 224 -0.94 -2.92 -24.73
C GLY A 224 -1.32 -4.32 -24.28
N SER A 225 -2.38 -4.38 -23.50
CA SER A 225 -2.96 -5.63 -23.06
C SER A 225 -4.47 -5.53 -22.99
N PHE A 226 -5.10 -6.66 -23.21
CA PHE A 226 -6.53 -6.85 -22.99
C PHE A 226 -6.72 -8.08 -22.12
N MET A 227 -7.54 -7.97 -21.06
CA MET A 227 -7.80 -9.02 -20.12
C MET A 227 -9.30 -9.13 -19.84
N ILE A 228 -9.77 -10.36 -19.80
CA ILE A 228 -11.09 -10.71 -19.26
C ILE A 228 -10.86 -11.70 -18.11
N MET A 229 -11.53 -11.48 -16.99
CA MET A 229 -11.56 -12.39 -15.87
C MET A 229 -13.00 -12.57 -15.39
N GLY A 230 -13.33 -13.75 -14.93
CA GLY A 230 -14.67 -14.05 -14.43
C GLY A 230 -14.64 -15.06 -13.29
N ASN A 231 -15.64 -14.93 -12.44
CA ASN A 231 -15.94 -15.82 -11.33
C ASN A 231 -17.44 -16.06 -11.30
N ASP A 232 -17.85 -17.26 -10.89
CA ASP A 232 -19.25 -17.67 -10.74
C ASP A 232 -19.40 -18.49 -9.45
N ALA A 233 -20.54 -18.39 -8.80
CA ALA A 233 -20.89 -19.12 -7.59
C ALA A 233 -20.60 -20.63 -7.73
N ALA A 234 -20.84 -21.22 -8.90
CA ALA A 234 -20.61 -22.64 -9.16
C ALA A 234 -19.15 -23.09 -9.00
N PHE A 235 -18.18 -22.16 -9.05
CA PHE A 235 -16.76 -22.46 -8.85
C PHE A 235 -16.32 -22.28 -7.40
N ASN A 236 -17.19 -21.78 -6.53
CA ASN A 236 -16.83 -21.33 -5.20
C ASN A 236 -17.34 -22.29 -4.13
N SER A 237 -16.88 -22.13 -2.90
CA SER A 237 -17.41 -22.88 -1.78
C SER A 237 -18.60 -22.17 -1.15
N LEU A 238 -19.54 -22.93 -0.63
CA LEU A 238 -20.65 -22.41 0.17
C LEU A 238 -20.13 -21.58 1.35
N ASN A 239 -20.74 -20.43 1.58
CA ASN A 239 -20.54 -19.69 2.81
C ASN A 239 -21.17 -20.46 3.99
N PRO A 240 -20.43 -20.74 5.08
CA PRO A 240 -20.94 -21.56 6.19
C PRO A 240 -22.13 -20.97 6.95
N PHE A 241 -22.45 -19.71 6.69
CA PHE A 241 -23.58 -19.00 7.32
C PHE A 241 -24.86 -19.01 6.48
N VAL A 242 -24.90 -19.69 5.35
CA VAL A 242 -26.12 -19.89 4.56
C VAL A 242 -26.35 -21.36 4.28
N LYS A 243 -27.62 -21.73 4.07
CA LYS A 243 -28.01 -23.15 3.82
C LYS A 243 -27.82 -23.53 2.36
N GLU A 244 -27.98 -22.58 1.45
CA GLU A 244 -27.92 -22.77 0.00
C GLU A 244 -26.97 -21.75 -0.60
N GLU A 245 -26.26 -22.13 -1.68
CA GLU A 245 -25.37 -21.22 -2.38
C GLU A 245 -26.18 -20.14 -3.09
N PRO A 246 -26.03 -18.86 -2.73
CA PRO A 246 -26.69 -17.79 -3.45
C PRO A 246 -26.08 -17.63 -4.84
N SER A 247 -26.89 -17.28 -5.82
CA SER A 247 -26.39 -16.97 -7.16
C SER A 247 -25.62 -15.67 -7.13
N TYR A 248 -24.36 -15.67 -7.57
CA TYR A 248 -23.56 -14.46 -7.80
C TYR A 248 -22.51 -14.72 -8.88
N TYR A 249 -22.04 -13.65 -9.48
CA TYR A 249 -20.94 -13.69 -10.44
C TYR A 249 -20.14 -12.39 -10.38
N THR A 250 -18.89 -12.44 -10.84
CA THR A 250 -18.07 -11.27 -11.04
C THR A 250 -17.41 -11.32 -12.42
N THR A 251 -17.44 -10.20 -13.13
CA THR A 251 -16.76 -10.04 -14.41
C THR A 251 -15.84 -8.84 -14.38
N PHE A 252 -14.64 -9.00 -14.92
CA PHE A 252 -13.64 -7.96 -15.07
C PHE A 252 -13.23 -7.84 -16.53
N LEU A 253 -13.16 -6.62 -17.00
CA LEU A 253 -12.58 -6.27 -18.28
C LEU A 253 -11.51 -5.22 -18.04
N ASN A 254 -10.29 -5.49 -18.47
CA ASN A 254 -9.20 -4.54 -18.38
C ASN A 254 -8.52 -4.43 -19.75
N ALA A 255 -8.38 -3.20 -20.21
CA ALA A 255 -7.67 -2.90 -21.45
C ALA A 255 -6.70 -1.76 -21.21
N ASN A 256 -5.47 -1.88 -21.69
CA ASN A 256 -4.53 -0.78 -21.69
C ASN A 256 -3.73 -0.75 -23.00
N ALA A 257 -3.34 0.45 -23.38
CA ALA A 257 -2.47 0.68 -24.50
C ALA A 257 -1.61 1.92 -24.28
N GLY A 258 -0.43 1.92 -24.88
CA GLY A 258 0.50 3.05 -24.83
C GLY A 258 1.43 3.07 -26.00
N GLY A 259 2.00 4.23 -26.29
CA GLY A 259 2.92 4.40 -27.40
C GLY A 259 3.40 5.84 -27.56
N ALA A 260 4.20 6.10 -28.59
CA ALA A 260 4.69 7.43 -28.89
C ALA A 260 3.62 8.32 -29.55
N LEU A 261 3.62 9.60 -29.21
CA LEU A 261 2.96 10.70 -29.93
C LEU A 261 4.05 11.59 -30.57
N GLY A 262 4.75 11.03 -31.57
CA GLY A 262 5.92 11.68 -32.18
C GLY A 262 7.19 11.51 -31.36
N LYS A 263 8.15 12.45 -31.53
CA LYS A 263 9.51 12.32 -30.94
C LYS A 263 9.62 12.80 -29.49
N LYS A 264 8.67 13.61 -29.03
CA LYS A 264 8.74 14.31 -27.72
C LYS A 264 7.55 14.06 -26.81
N ALA A 265 6.67 13.15 -27.19
CA ALA A 265 5.51 12.83 -26.36
C ALA A 265 5.19 11.34 -26.45
N SER A 266 4.68 10.80 -25.35
CA SER A 266 4.13 9.45 -25.28
C SER A 266 2.80 9.46 -24.54
N TRP A 267 2.03 8.40 -24.72
CA TRP A 267 0.74 8.24 -24.07
C TRP A 267 0.60 6.83 -23.50
N PHE A 268 -0.21 6.73 -22.47
CA PHE A 268 -0.67 5.47 -21.91
C PHE A 268 -2.12 5.66 -21.47
N THR A 269 -2.97 4.68 -21.73
CA THR A 269 -4.37 4.71 -21.29
C THR A 269 -4.74 3.34 -20.75
N SER A 270 -5.46 3.31 -19.64
CA SER A 270 -6.12 2.10 -19.13
C SER A 270 -7.62 2.32 -18.99
N VAL A 271 -8.38 1.26 -19.27
CA VAL A 271 -9.82 1.17 -19.05
C VAL A 271 -10.06 -0.11 -18.25
N PHE A 272 -10.75 0.02 -17.15
CA PHE A 272 -11.13 -1.09 -16.30
C PHE A 272 -12.63 -1.04 -16.04
N ARG A 273 -13.30 -2.18 -16.15
CA ARG A 273 -14.70 -2.35 -15.77
C ARG A 273 -14.85 -3.62 -14.93
N ARG A 274 -15.57 -3.48 -13.82
CA ARG A 274 -16.01 -4.59 -12.99
C ARG A 274 -17.52 -4.54 -12.84
N ASP A 275 -18.17 -5.67 -13.06
CA ASP A 275 -19.55 -5.90 -12.70
C ASP A 275 -19.59 -7.10 -11.76
N ASN A 276 -20.06 -6.89 -10.53
CA ASN A 276 -20.10 -7.87 -9.47
C ASN A 276 -21.54 -7.98 -8.96
N ALA A 277 -22.21 -9.08 -9.25
CA ALA A 277 -23.51 -9.44 -8.69
C ALA A 277 -23.30 -10.20 -7.36
N SER A 278 -22.78 -9.51 -6.34
CA SER A 278 -22.51 -10.08 -5.02
C SER A 278 -23.76 -10.17 -4.15
N ASN A 279 -23.62 -10.88 -3.02
CA ASN A 279 -24.64 -10.96 -2.00
C ASN A 279 -24.08 -10.55 -0.63
N SER A 280 -24.91 -9.86 0.15
CA SER A 280 -24.70 -9.63 1.58
C SER A 280 -25.41 -10.72 2.38
N ILE A 281 -24.72 -11.29 3.35
CA ILE A 281 -25.29 -12.35 4.18
C ILE A 281 -25.68 -11.77 5.52
N VAL A 282 -26.94 -11.94 5.88
CA VAL A 282 -27.48 -11.64 7.20
C VAL A 282 -27.43 -12.91 8.03
N ASN A 283 -26.92 -12.84 9.23
CA ASN A 283 -26.93 -13.92 10.22
C ASN A 283 -27.24 -13.32 11.59
N ALA A 284 -28.52 -13.24 11.90
CA ALA A 284 -29.10 -12.49 13.01
C ALA A 284 -30.07 -13.35 13.80
N GLU A 285 -30.38 -12.95 15.03
CA GLU A 285 -31.43 -13.56 15.84
C GLU A 285 -32.69 -12.70 15.76
N LEU A 286 -33.79 -13.31 15.33
CA LEU A 286 -35.11 -12.68 15.23
C LEU A 286 -36.12 -13.38 16.13
N LEU A 287 -37.32 -12.78 16.27
CA LEU A 287 -38.46 -13.41 16.94
C LEU A 287 -39.47 -13.94 15.92
N ASP A 288 -39.95 -15.15 16.14
CA ASP A 288 -41.10 -15.71 15.41
C ASP A 288 -42.42 -15.05 15.87
N ALA A 289 -43.53 -15.46 15.24
CA ALA A 289 -44.89 -14.96 15.59
C ALA A 289 -45.31 -15.29 17.05
N ASN A 290 -44.63 -16.22 17.70
CA ASN A 290 -44.92 -16.62 19.09
C ASN A 290 -43.98 -15.94 20.07
N GLY A 291 -43.07 -15.06 19.60
CA GLY A 291 -42.07 -14.40 20.42
C GLY A 291 -40.86 -15.26 20.77
N SER A 292 -40.66 -16.40 20.08
CA SER A 292 -39.52 -17.29 20.29
C SER A 292 -38.36 -16.85 19.40
N ALA A 293 -37.15 -16.81 19.96
CA ALA A 293 -35.95 -16.46 19.21
C ALA A 293 -35.58 -17.57 18.22
N TYR A 294 -35.23 -17.17 17.01
CA TYR A 294 -34.69 -18.08 15.99
C TYR A 294 -33.57 -17.44 15.19
N ASN A 295 -32.63 -18.26 14.74
CA ASN A 295 -31.57 -17.81 13.86
C ASN A 295 -32.10 -17.57 12.45
N PHE A 296 -31.95 -16.33 11.98
CA PHE A 296 -32.27 -15.91 10.62
C PHE A 296 -30.97 -15.81 9.82
N SER A 297 -30.87 -16.59 8.74
CA SER A 297 -29.68 -16.60 7.90
C SER A 297 -30.07 -16.63 6.44
N GLU A 298 -29.88 -15.49 5.74
CA GLU A 298 -30.24 -15.33 4.34
C GLU A 298 -29.22 -14.45 3.60
N ALA A 299 -29.17 -14.65 2.28
CA ALA A 299 -28.33 -13.87 1.35
C ALA A 299 -29.20 -12.90 0.56
N PHE A 300 -28.81 -11.64 0.52
CA PHE A 300 -29.49 -10.57 -0.19
C PHE A 300 -28.58 -9.97 -1.26
N ALA A 301 -29.13 -9.76 -2.47
CA ALA A 301 -28.40 -9.22 -3.60
C ALA A 301 -27.82 -7.81 -3.28
N ASN A 302 -26.53 -7.65 -3.53
CA ASN A 302 -25.77 -6.41 -3.33
C ASN A 302 -24.86 -6.16 -4.55
N PRO A 303 -25.46 -5.90 -5.74
CA PRO A 303 -24.72 -5.73 -6.96
C PRO A 303 -23.91 -4.44 -6.95
N GLN A 304 -22.68 -4.55 -7.50
CA GLN A 304 -21.73 -3.45 -7.61
C GLN A 304 -21.18 -3.36 -9.03
N SER A 305 -20.99 -2.14 -9.52
CA SER A 305 -20.28 -1.89 -10.77
C SER A 305 -19.23 -0.80 -10.58
N ARG A 306 -18.08 -0.95 -11.24
CA ARG A 306 -17.01 0.05 -11.27
C ARG A 306 -16.50 0.23 -12.69
N LEU A 307 -16.30 1.48 -13.08
CA LEU A 307 -15.65 1.88 -14.33
C LEU A 307 -14.52 2.85 -14.00
N ASP A 308 -13.31 2.51 -14.42
CA ASP A 308 -12.13 3.39 -14.35
C ASP A 308 -11.60 3.64 -15.76
N VAL A 309 -11.29 4.90 -16.06
CA VAL A 309 -10.65 5.34 -17.31
C VAL A 309 -9.52 6.29 -16.96
N SER A 310 -8.29 5.93 -17.30
CA SER A 310 -7.09 6.63 -16.83
C SER A 310 -6.11 6.90 -17.99
N PRO A 311 -6.29 7.98 -18.79
CA PRO A 311 -5.32 8.45 -19.76
C PRO A 311 -4.18 9.21 -19.08
N ARG A 312 -2.97 9.01 -19.61
CA ARG A 312 -1.72 9.68 -19.23
C ARG A 312 -0.98 10.13 -20.49
N LEU A 313 -0.43 11.32 -20.43
CA LEU A 313 0.41 11.93 -21.46
C LEU A 313 1.73 12.38 -20.81
N ASP A 314 2.83 12.01 -21.42
CA ASP A 314 4.17 12.45 -20.99
C ASP A 314 4.79 13.28 -22.12
N PHE A 315 5.17 14.53 -21.83
CA PHE A 315 5.73 15.48 -22.78
C PHE A 315 7.15 15.84 -22.39
N GLN A 316 8.08 15.71 -23.30
CA GLN A 316 9.41 16.29 -23.18
C GLN A 316 9.36 17.73 -23.71
N LEU A 317 9.12 18.73 -22.83
CA LEU A 317 9.01 20.14 -23.18
C LEU A 317 10.36 20.72 -23.62
N GLY A 318 11.46 20.19 -23.10
CA GLY A 318 12.82 20.53 -23.46
C GLY A 318 13.78 19.40 -23.09
N GLU A 319 15.10 19.62 -23.26
CA GLU A 319 16.12 18.63 -22.90
C GLU A 319 16.14 18.31 -21.39
N LYS A 320 15.69 19.27 -20.58
CA LYS A 320 15.75 19.23 -19.11
C LYS A 320 14.40 19.33 -18.43
N ASN A 321 13.31 19.22 -19.18
CA ASN A 321 11.97 19.40 -18.63
C ASN A 321 11.01 18.34 -19.20
N THR A 322 10.32 17.66 -18.30
CA THR A 322 9.28 16.66 -18.61
C THR A 322 7.99 16.98 -17.87
N LEU A 323 6.90 17.14 -18.62
CA LEU A 323 5.56 17.34 -18.08
C LEU A 323 4.76 16.06 -18.25
N THR A 324 4.21 15.56 -17.16
CA THR A 324 3.23 14.45 -17.12
C THR A 324 1.85 15.03 -16.83
N VAL A 325 0.88 14.67 -17.65
CA VAL A 325 -0.54 14.98 -17.47
C VAL A 325 -1.29 13.67 -17.35
N ARG A 326 -2.00 13.48 -16.25
CA ARG A 326 -2.85 12.31 -16.03
C ARG A 326 -4.25 12.76 -15.66
N TYR A 327 -5.23 12.12 -16.26
CA TYR A 327 -6.62 12.24 -15.86
C TYR A 327 -7.14 10.86 -15.46
N MET A 328 -8.00 10.79 -14.47
CA MET A 328 -8.67 9.57 -14.05
C MET A 328 -10.14 9.86 -13.81
N LEU A 329 -11.01 9.03 -14.40
CA LEU A 329 -12.42 8.98 -14.10
C LEU A 329 -12.69 7.63 -13.43
N ASP A 330 -13.22 7.66 -12.22
CA ASP A 330 -13.76 6.49 -11.52
C ASP A 330 -15.25 6.68 -11.27
N ARG A 331 -16.02 5.66 -11.59
CA ARG A 331 -17.45 5.61 -11.31
C ARG A 331 -17.79 4.30 -10.62
N GLN A 332 -18.35 4.40 -9.43
CA GLN A 332 -18.81 3.25 -8.67
C GLN A 332 -20.30 3.37 -8.38
N VAL A 333 -21.01 2.25 -8.51
CA VAL A 333 -22.43 2.13 -8.17
C VAL A 333 -22.62 0.85 -7.37
N GLN A 334 -23.30 0.95 -6.25
CA GLN A 334 -23.64 -0.20 -5.40
C GLN A 334 -25.10 -0.08 -4.98
N THR A 335 -25.84 -1.18 -5.13
CA THR A 335 -27.23 -1.29 -4.71
C THR A 335 -27.31 -2.25 -3.53
N GLY A 336 -28.13 -1.94 -2.52
CA GLY A 336 -28.31 -2.80 -1.36
C GLY A 336 -27.16 -2.74 -0.36
N SER A 337 -26.37 -1.66 -0.34
CA SER A 337 -25.43 -1.40 0.75
C SER A 337 -26.15 -1.32 2.10
N GLY A 338 -25.41 -1.53 3.20
CA GLY A 338 -25.97 -1.48 4.57
C GLY A 338 -26.54 -2.80 5.07
N VAL A 339 -26.80 -3.76 4.18
CA VAL A 339 -27.21 -5.12 4.56
C VAL A 339 -25.96 -5.93 4.94
N SER A 340 -25.93 -6.46 6.15
CA SER A 340 -24.79 -7.24 6.64
C SER A 340 -25.18 -7.99 7.92
N GLN A 341 -24.41 -8.90 8.37
CA GLN A 341 -24.50 -9.67 9.64
C GLN A 341 -25.80 -9.50 10.42
N PHE A 342 -25.95 -8.38 11.13
CA PHE A 342 -27.14 -8.03 11.91
C PHE A 342 -28.11 -7.10 11.19
N ALA A 343 -27.67 -6.42 10.12
CA ALA A 343 -28.49 -5.43 9.43
C ALA A 343 -29.34 -6.14 8.35
N LEU A 344 -30.64 -6.12 8.57
CA LEU A 344 -31.64 -6.74 7.71
C LEU A 344 -31.73 -6.03 6.34
N GLN A 345 -32.39 -6.65 5.37
CA GLN A 345 -32.60 -6.08 4.02
C GLN A 345 -33.25 -4.68 4.06
N SER A 346 -34.09 -4.41 5.04
CA SER A 346 -34.74 -3.11 5.20
C SER A 346 -33.78 -1.95 5.52
N GLN A 347 -32.54 -2.26 5.93
CA GLN A 347 -31.46 -1.30 6.12
C GLN A 347 -30.76 -0.89 4.84
N ALA A 348 -31.18 -1.44 3.69
CA ALA A 348 -30.53 -1.23 2.42
C ALA A 348 -30.56 0.25 1.96
N TYR A 349 -29.45 0.71 1.39
CA TYR A 349 -29.33 1.98 0.70
C TYR A 349 -28.51 1.82 -0.57
N ASN A 350 -28.65 2.74 -1.51
CA ASN A 350 -27.89 2.77 -2.75
C ASN A 350 -26.77 3.80 -2.67
N VAL A 351 -25.59 3.47 -3.19
CA VAL A 351 -24.43 4.35 -3.24
C VAL A 351 -24.02 4.58 -4.69
N GLN A 352 -23.70 5.83 -5.02
CA GLN A 352 -23.07 6.23 -6.27
C GLN A 352 -21.91 7.16 -5.97
N ASN A 353 -20.75 6.84 -6.49
CA ASN A 353 -19.55 7.65 -6.40
C ASN A 353 -19.04 7.98 -7.80
N TYR A 354 -18.69 9.26 -8.03
CA TYR A 354 -18.04 9.76 -9.24
C TYR A 354 -16.82 10.57 -8.86
N GLU A 355 -15.64 10.02 -9.09
CA GLU A 355 -14.38 10.72 -8.89
C GLU A 355 -13.74 11.09 -10.24
N ASN A 356 -13.35 12.36 -10.37
CA ASN A 356 -12.57 12.87 -11.50
C ASN A 356 -11.29 13.48 -10.94
N THR A 357 -10.14 12.95 -11.34
CA THR A 357 -8.82 13.39 -10.86
C THR A 357 -7.99 13.89 -12.03
N LEU A 358 -7.50 15.13 -11.94
CA LEU A 358 -6.49 15.69 -12.83
C LEU A 358 -5.18 15.84 -12.07
N GLN A 359 -4.12 15.27 -12.61
CA GLN A 359 -2.76 15.35 -12.05
C GLN A 359 -1.79 15.92 -13.09
N LEU A 360 -1.00 16.89 -12.66
CA LEU A 360 0.08 17.48 -13.43
C LEU A 360 1.38 17.32 -12.64
N SER A 361 2.43 16.80 -13.25
CA SER A 361 3.74 16.68 -12.65
C SER A 361 4.78 17.19 -13.63
N ASP A 362 5.51 18.22 -13.25
CA ASP A 362 6.59 18.84 -14.02
C ASP A 362 7.93 18.58 -13.34
N THR A 363 8.82 17.86 -14.02
CA THR A 363 10.16 17.56 -13.53
C THR A 363 11.18 18.36 -14.31
N GLN A 364 11.96 19.17 -13.62
CA GLN A 364 12.97 20.07 -14.20
C GLN A 364 14.37 19.72 -13.69
N VAL A 365 15.27 19.42 -14.60
CA VAL A 365 16.70 19.29 -14.31
C VAL A 365 17.32 20.69 -14.33
N LEU A 366 17.38 21.35 -13.17
CA LEU A 366 17.91 22.69 -13.05
C LEU A 366 19.41 22.76 -13.36
N SER A 367 20.15 21.72 -12.92
CA SER A 367 21.56 21.54 -13.20
C SER A 367 21.95 20.07 -13.09
N THR A 368 23.23 19.73 -13.35
CA THR A 368 23.76 18.37 -13.12
C THR A 368 23.67 17.90 -11.66
N LYS A 369 23.33 18.81 -10.74
CA LYS A 369 23.27 18.55 -9.30
C LYS A 369 21.92 18.87 -8.68
N ALA A 370 20.97 19.42 -9.43
CA ALA A 370 19.71 19.87 -8.87
C ALA A 370 18.53 19.50 -9.78
N VAL A 371 17.51 18.94 -9.17
CA VAL A 371 16.22 18.61 -9.80
C VAL A 371 15.12 19.27 -8.98
N ASN A 372 14.15 19.85 -9.67
CA ASN A 372 12.92 20.37 -9.07
C ASN A 372 11.74 19.60 -9.64
N GLU A 373 10.79 19.27 -8.79
CA GLU A 373 9.55 18.62 -9.17
C GLU A 373 8.37 19.45 -8.64
N THR A 374 7.47 19.83 -9.55
CA THR A 374 6.24 20.54 -9.21
C THR A 374 5.05 19.66 -9.55
N ARG A 375 4.17 19.43 -8.58
CA ARG A 375 2.97 18.62 -8.72
C ARG A 375 1.72 19.42 -8.42
N PHE A 376 0.69 19.19 -9.18
CA PHE A 376 -0.64 19.75 -8.93
C PHE A 376 -1.68 18.66 -9.14
N GLN A 377 -2.60 18.54 -8.19
CA GLN A 377 -3.75 17.63 -8.29
C GLN A 377 -5.04 18.40 -8.03
N TYR A 378 -6.05 18.10 -8.84
CA TYR A 378 -7.43 18.45 -8.59
C TYR A 378 -8.29 17.18 -8.60
N VAL A 379 -9.01 16.94 -7.51
CA VAL A 379 -9.95 15.82 -7.38
C VAL A 379 -11.33 16.39 -7.17
N ARG A 380 -12.24 16.01 -8.05
CA ARG A 380 -13.67 16.25 -7.92
C ARG A 380 -14.37 14.95 -7.57
N ASP A 381 -14.82 14.84 -6.33
CA ASP A 381 -15.51 13.69 -5.78
C ASP A 381 -16.99 14.03 -5.51
N ARG A 382 -17.89 13.17 -5.97
CA ARG A 382 -19.33 13.33 -5.85
C ARG A 382 -19.94 12.02 -5.38
N ASN A 383 -20.19 11.94 -4.08
CA ASN A 383 -20.77 10.77 -3.43
C ASN A 383 -22.25 11.02 -3.15
N SER A 384 -23.10 10.04 -3.47
CA SER A 384 -24.52 10.04 -3.16
C SER A 384 -24.94 8.71 -2.56
N GLN A 385 -25.61 8.79 -1.42
CA GLN A 385 -26.19 7.65 -0.71
C GLN A 385 -27.68 7.93 -0.52
N VAL A 386 -28.52 6.92 -0.76
CA VAL A 386 -29.99 7.05 -0.66
C VAL A 386 -30.56 5.79 -0.01
N ALA A 387 -31.14 5.93 1.19
CA ALA A 387 -31.86 4.86 1.86
C ALA A 387 -33.05 4.36 1.01
N GLN A 388 -33.25 3.04 1.00
CA GLN A 388 -34.38 2.42 0.29
C GLN A 388 -35.66 2.45 1.13
N ASN A 389 -35.54 2.44 2.46
CA ASN A 389 -36.65 2.54 3.41
C ASN A 389 -36.31 3.63 4.43
N THR A 390 -37.27 4.53 4.69
CA THR A 390 -37.16 5.66 5.59
C THR A 390 -38.05 5.56 6.84
N ASP A 391 -38.65 4.40 7.12
CA ASP A 391 -39.28 4.14 8.41
C ASP A 391 -38.29 4.30 9.56
N PRO A 392 -38.74 4.45 10.80
CA PRO A 392 -37.83 4.44 11.96
C PRO A 392 -36.98 3.16 11.97
N THR A 393 -35.70 3.34 12.31
CA THR A 393 -34.77 2.22 12.51
C THR A 393 -35.11 1.52 13.83
N VAL A 394 -34.93 0.21 13.88
CA VAL A 394 -35.04 -0.61 15.08
C VAL A 394 -33.72 -1.33 15.31
N THR A 395 -33.04 -1.00 16.39
CA THR A 395 -31.78 -1.64 16.80
C THR A 395 -32.01 -2.51 18.03
N VAL A 396 -31.82 -3.81 17.91
CA VAL A 396 -31.82 -4.74 19.05
C VAL A 396 -30.38 -5.18 19.30
N GLN A 397 -29.83 -4.79 20.44
CA GLN A 397 -28.41 -4.96 20.75
C GLN A 397 -27.98 -6.41 20.69
N GLY A 398 -26.97 -6.68 19.87
CA GLY A 398 -26.40 -8.02 19.67
C GLY A 398 -27.32 -9.05 19.00
N ALA A 399 -28.45 -8.62 18.40
CA ALA A 399 -29.41 -9.46 17.73
C ALA A 399 -29.66 -9.06 16.28
N PHE A 400 -30.24 -7.90 16.02
CA PHE A 400 -30.47 -7.39 14.67
C PHE A 400 -30.66 -5.86 14.59
N THR A 401 -30.57 -5.33 13.39
CA THR A 401 -31.01 -3.97 13.02
C THR A 401 -32.00 -4.07 11.87
N GLY A 402 -33.20 -3.54 12.07
CA GLY A 402 -34.32 -3.59 11.14
C GLY A 402 -35.06 -2.23 11.06
N GLY A 403 -36.32 -2.27 10.62
CA GLY A 403 -37.05 -1.02 10.33
C GLY A 403 -36.50 -0.34 9.07
N GLY A 404 -36.47 0.98 9.00
CA GLY A 404 -35.86 1.74 7.90
C GLY A 404 -34.38 2.00 8.16
N SER A 405 -33.68 2.46 7.11
CA SER A 405 -32.25 2.73 7.17
C SER A 405 -31.96 4.12 7.74
N ASN A 406 -31.23 4.16 8.84
CA ASN A 406 -30.76 5.41 9.47
C ASN A 406 -29.73 6.18 8.60
N ALA A 407 -29.28 5.58 7.50
CA ALA A 407 -28.38 6.19 6.54
C ALA A 407 -28.98 7.44 5.88
N GLY A 408 -30.30 7.49 5.69
CA GLY A 408 -31.00 8.62 5.08
C GLY A 408 -30.55 8.92 3.65
N VAL A 409 -30.55 10.19 3.29
CA VAL A 409 -29.98 10.72 2.05
C VAL A 409 -28.71 11.50 2.39
N VAL A 410 -27.58 11.08 1.83
CA VAL A 410 -26.32 11.80 1.93
C VAL A 410 -25.85 12.17 0.53
N ARG A 411 -25.44 13.42 0.34
CA ARG A 411 -24.71 13.88 -0.85
C ARG A 411 -23.50 14.65 -0.38
N ASP A 412 -22.33 14.15 -0.76
CA ASP A 412 -21.06 14.72 -0.37
C ASP A 412 -20.31 15.16 -1.63
N ASN A 413 -20.16 16.47 -1.78
CA ASN A 413 -19.58 17.11 -2.96
C ASN A 413 -18.27 17.75 -2.60
N GLN A 414 -17.17 17.01 -2.78
CA GLN A 414 -15.83 17.49 -2.48
C GLN A 414 -15.08 17.95 -3.73
N ASP A 415 -14.40 19.06 -3.62
CA ASP A 415 -13.38 19.55 -4.54
C ASP A 415 -12.08 19.69 -3.77
N ARG A 416 -11.06 18.86 -4.11
CA ARG A 416 -9.77 18.83 -3.43
C ARG A 416 -8.67 19.32 -4.37
N PHE A 417 -7.86 20.22 -3.88
CA PHE A 417 -6.69 20.78 -4.57
C PHE A 417 -5.43 20.44 -3.77
N GLU A 418 -4.42 19.96 -4.44
CA GLU A 418 -3.09 19.72 -3.85
C GLU A 418 -2.04 20.34 -4.75
N PHE A 419 -1.14 21.11 -4.16
CA PHE A 419 0.04 21.65 -4.80
C PHE A 419 1.26 21.26 -3.99
N GLU A 420 2.29 20.77 -4.68
CA GLU A 420 3.55 20.35 -4.09
C GLU A 420 4.70 20.83 -4.96
N ASN A 421 5.76 21.32 -4.33
CA ASN A 421 7.02 21.61 -5.00
C ASN A 421 8.17 21.12 -4.15
N ASP A 422 9.02 20.30 -4.75
CA ASP A 422 10.17 19.67 -4.11
C ASP A 422 11.42 19.94 -4.92
N THR A 423 12.53 20.25 -4.23
CA THR A 423 13.84 20.44 -4.83
C THR A 423 14.85 19.55 -4.16
N SER A 424 15.56 18.77 -4.97
CA SER A 424 16.65 17.91 -4.55
C SER A 424 17.98 18.41 -5.09
N ILE A 425 19.00 18.52 -4.22
CA ILE A 425 20.32 19.04 -4.57
C ILE A 425 21.41 18.08 -4.09
N ALA A 426 22.27 17.61 -5.00
CA ALA A 426 23.47 16.85 -4.69
C ALA A 426 24.66 17.80 -4.50
N ALA A 427 25.09 18.02 -3.26
CA ALA A 427 26.18 18.93 -2.89
C ALA A 427 27.36 18.17 -2.26
N GLY A 428 28.13 17.48 -3.06
CA GLY A 428 29.28 16.68 -2.59
C GLY A 428 28.85 15.48 -1.75
N ARG A 429 28.98 15.58 -0.41
CA ARG A 429 28.56 14.52 0.51
C ARG A 429 27.12 14.69 1.03
N HIS A 430 26.46 15.76 0.65
CA HIS A 430 25.13 16.14 1.08
C HIS A 430 24.13 15.87 -0.03
N GLY A 431 23.02 15.21 0.30
CA GLY A 431 21.80 15.12 -0.49
C GLY A 431 20.74 15.96 0.20
N ILE A 432 20.51 17.16 -0.31
CA ILE A 432 19.62 18.14 0.31
C ILE A 432 18.27 18.09 -0.41
N ASP A 433 17.20 17.93 0.34
CA ASP A 433 15.83 17.96 -0.13
C ASP A 433 15.03 18.98 0.66
N PHE A 434 14.26 19.79 -0.02
CA PHE A 434 13.33 20.72 0.62
C PHE A 434 12.13 20.96 -0.27
N GLY A 435 11.00 21.24 0.36
CA GLY A 435 9.77 21.44 -0.39
C GLY A 435 8.62 21.92 0.46
N ALA A 436 7.50 22.11 -0.22
CA ALA A 436 6.26 22.56 0.38
C ALA A 436 5.07 21.85 -0.27
N ARG A 437 4.05 21.52 0.55
CA ARG A 437 2.78 20.96 0.12
C ARG A 437 1.64 21.77 0.70
N PHE A 438 0.65 22.07 -0.14
CA PHE A 438 -0.56 22.80 0.23
C PHE A 438 -1.77 22.00 -0.26
N ARG A 439 -2.76 21.81 0.61
CA ARG A 439 -4.03 21.15 0.25
C ARG A 439 -5.21 22.00 0.66
N LEU A 440 -6.19 22.08 -0.20
CA LEU A 440 -7.48 22.71 0.07
C LEU A 440 -8.58 21.70 -0.28
N THR A 441 -9.40 21.37 0.68
CA THR A 441 -10.63 20.59 0.49
C THR A 441 -11.83 21.51 0.71
N ARG A 442 -12.67 21.61 -0.31
CA ARG A 442 -13.95 22.30 -0.23
C ARG A 442 -15.03 21.23 -0.28
N ASP A 443 -15.89 21.23 0.71
CA ASP A 443 -16.89 20.20 0.90
C ASP A 443 -18.26 20.85 1.09
N ALA A 444 -19.20 20.46 0.21
CA ALA A 444 -20.60 20.85 0.30
C ALA A 444 -21.41 19.57 0.56
N SER A 445 -21.78 19.37 1.79
CA SER A 445 -22.44 18.16 2.29
C SER A 445 -23.91 18.40 2.57
N PHE A 446 -24.74 17.45 2.15
CA PHE A 446 -26.16 17.34 2.49
C PHE A 446 -26.37 15.98 3.17
N SER A 447 -26.95 15.96 4.38
CA SER A 447 -27.22 14.71 5.10
C SER A 447 -28.52 14.79 5.88
N THR A 448 -29.38 13.78 5.66
CA THR A 448 -30.56 13.49 6.47
C THR A 448 -30.37 12.20 7.29
N SER A 449 -29.13 11.79 7.58
CA SER A 449 -28.87 10.64 8.44
C SER A 449 -29.48 10.86 9.82
N GLY A 450 -30.18 9.85 10.32
CA GLY A 450 -30.86 9.91 11.62
C GLY A 450 -32.20 10.66 11.66
N PHE A 451 -32.69 11.21 10.51
CA PHE A 451 -33.96 11.96 10.49
C PHE A 451 -35.21 11.07 10.61
N ASN A 452 -35.08 9.79 10.29
CA ASN A 452 -36.14 8.81 10.46
C ASN A 452 -36.32 8.31 11.89
N GLY A 453 -35.34 8.58 12.79
CA GLY A 453 -35.28 8.12 14.16
C GLY A 453 -34.89 6.64 14.30
N ASN A 454 -34.47 6.25 15.49
CA ASN A 454 -34.00 4.92 15.81
C ASN A 454 -34.47 4.50 17.19
N TYR A 455 -35.16 3.38 17.29
CA TYR A 455 -35.53 2.72 18.55
C TYR A 455 -34.46 1.70 18.94
N ILE A 456 -33.89 1.84 20.11
CA ILE A 456 -32.88 0.95 20.65
C ILE A 456 -33.46 0.08 21.75
N TYR A 457 -33.32 -1.22 21.59
CA TYR A 457 -33.70 -2.23 22.58
C TYR A 457 -32.45 -2.94 23.09
N GLN A 458 -32.34 -3.08 24.38
CA GLN A 458 -31.17 -3.70 25.03
C GLN A 458 -31.06 -5.19 24.74
N SER A 459 -32.19 -5.87 24.48
CA SER A 459 -32.21 -7.30 24.20
C SER A 459 -33.43 -7.69 23.36
N LEU A 460 -33.45 -8.92 22.83
CA LEU A 460 -34.64 -9.53 22.21
C LEU A 460 -35.83 -9.59 23.14
N ALA A 461 -35.63 -9.80 24.44
CA ALA A 461 -36.70 -9.82 25.44
C ALA A 461 -37.34 -8.43 25.60
N ALA A 462 -36.52 -7.37 25.61
CA ALA A 462 -37.01 -5.98 25.64
C ALA A 462 -37.78 -5.66 24.34
N TYR A 463 -37.31 -6.14 23.19
CA TYR A 463 -38.01 -5.99 21.92
C TYR A 463 -39.35 -6.73 21.90
N ALA A 464 -39.42 -7.97 22.41
CA ALA A 464 -40.64 -8.75 22.55
C ALA A 464 -41.66 -8.04 23.46
N ALA A 465 -41.19 -7.39 24.52
CA ALA A 465 -42.02 -6.63 25.46
C ALA A 465 -42.46 -5.26 24.92
N GLY A 466 -41.90 -4.79 23.77
CA GLY A 466 -42.15 -3.48 23.20
C GLY A 466 -41.64 -2.33 24.06
N THR A 467 -40.56 -2.55 24.83
CA THR A 467 -39.98 -1.60 25.77
C THR A 467 -38.60 -1.14 25.29
N PRO A 468 -38.52 -0.14 24.39
CA PRO A 468 -37.25 0.42 23.98
C PRO A 468 -36.58 1.15 25.15
N SER A 469 -35.28 0.99 25.28
CA SER A 469 -34.45 1.71 26.25
C SER A 469 -34.18 3.16 25.84
N GLU A 470 -34.19 3.38 24.50
CA GLU A 470 -33.87 4.69 23.94
C GLU A 470 -34.58 4.89 22.60
N TYR A 471 -34.87 6.14 22.30
CA TYR A 471 -35.23 6.61 20.98
C TYR A 471 -34.38 7.83 20.65
N ASP A 472 -33.69 7.82 19.55
CA ASP A 472 -32.93 8.95 19.04
C ASP A 472 -33.44 9.43 17.70
N VAL A 473 -33.41 10.74 17.46
CA VAL A 473 -33.77 11.34 16.16
C VAL A 473 -33.01 12.64 15.94
N THR A 474 -32.47 12.81 14.74
CA THR A 474 -31.83 14.05 14.31
C THR A 474 -32.82 14.94 13.57
N VAL A 475 -32.80 16.23 13.84
CA VAL A 475 -33.65 17.24 13.19
C VAL A 475 -32.83 18.47 12.83
N GLY A 476 -33.31 19.27 11.86
CA GLY A 476 -32.70 20.54 11.47
C GLY A 476 -32.33 20.65 10.00
N LYS A 477 -31.30 21.44 9.71
CA LYS A 477 -30.85 21.74 8.33
C LYS A 477 -29.91 20.64 7.81
N ALA A 478 -30.26 20.07 6.65
CA ALA A 478 -29.46 18.99 6.06
C ALA A 478 -28.12 19.46 5.43
N ASN A 479 -28.00 20.74 5.08
CA ASN A 479 -26.83 21.28 4.37
C ASN A 479 -25.75 21.78 5.34
N SER A 480 -24.50 21.46 5.05
CA SER A 480 -23.30 21.95 5.74
C SER A 480 -22.16 22.14 4.74
N ASN A 481 -21.32 23.15 4.96
CA ASN A 481 -20.17 23.42 4.11
C ASN A 481 -18.89 23.51 4.95
N LEU A 482 -17.79 23.08 4.35
CA LEU A 482 -16.47 23.13 4.96
C LEU A 482 -15.42 23.53 3.93
N ASP A 483 -14.57 24.49 4.29
CA ASP A 483 -13.27 24.72 3.64
C ASP A 483 -12.17 24.31 4.64
N LEU A 484 -11.42 23.26 4.27
CA LEU A 484 -10.32 22.71 5.04
C LEU A 484 -9.02 22.95 4.29
N PHE A 485 -8.11 23.68 4.92
CA PHE A 485 -6.78 23.96 4.37
C PHE A 485 -5.72 23.33 5.28
N ASP A 486 -4.75 22.67 4.69
CA ASP A 486 -3.52 22.23 5.36
C ASP A 486 -2.28 22.52 4.54
N ALA A 487 -1.18 22.75 5.24
CA ALA A 487 0.10 23.07 4.65
C ALA A 487 1.23 22.32 5.37
N GLY A 488 2.27 22.00 4.64
CA GLY A 488 3.49 21.43 5.17
C GLY A 488 4.71 21.92 4.42
N VAL A 489 5.78 22.24 5.16
CA VAL A 489 7.09 22.57 4.59
C VAL A 489 8.14 21.69 5.22
N PHE A 490 9.15 21.28 4.46
CA PHE A 490 10.19 20.41 4.98
C PHE A 490 11.57 20.76 4.45
N TYR A 491 12.57 20.36 5.22
CA TYR A 491 13.97 20.34 4.84
C TYR A 491 14.59 19.03 5.35
N GLN A 492 15.43 18.42 4.52
CA GLN A 492 16.18 17.19 4.86
C GLN A 492 17.59 17.28 4.28
N ASP A 493 18.55 16.71 4.99
CA ASP A 493 19.91 16.49 4.48
C ASP A 493 20.33 15.03 4.76
N ASP A 494 20.66 14.32 3.70
CA ASP A 494 21.26 12.99 3.71
C ASP A 494 22.78 13.14 3.64
N PHE A 495 23.44 13.27 4.80
CA PHE A 495 24.85 13.53 4.91
C PHE A 495 25.65 12.23 4.93
N ARG A 496 26.35 11.97 3.85
CA ARG A 496 27.27 10.85 3.73
C ARG A 496 28.60 11.19 4.41
N ILE A 497 28.69 10.95 5.73
CA ILE A 497 29.87 11.23 6.55
C ILE A 497 31.06 10.42 6.06
N ARG A 498 30.84 9.12 5.75
CA ARG A 498 31.79 8.19 5.15
C ARG A 498 31.10 7.35 4.08
N PRO A 499 31.82 6.69 3.17
CA PRO A 499 31.19 5.80 2.16
C PRO A 499 30.32 4.70 2.74
N ASN A 500 30.57 4.29 3.98
CA ASN A 500 29.84 3.25 4.71
C ASN A 500 28.98 3.79 5.86
N PHE A 501 28.80 5.11 5.97
CA PHE A 501 28.00 5.70 7.03
C PHE A 501 27.26 6.97 6.52
N THR A 502 25.94 6.89 6.50
CA THR A 502 25.05 7.99 6.16
C THR A 502 24.23 8.37 7.38
N LEU A 503 24.14 9.67 7.65
CA LEU A 503 23.26 10.29 8.64
C LEU A 503 22.24 11.14 7.89
N SER A 504 20.96 10.86 8.09
CA SER A 504 19.84 11.65 7.53
C SER A 504 19.19 12.42 8.66
N TYR A 505 18.98 13.71 8.48
CA TYR A 505 18.23 14.54 9.44
C TYR A 505 17.35 15.53 8.70
N GLY A 506 16.19 15.78 9.26
CA GLY A 506 15.22 16.68 8.65
C GLY A 506 14.25 17.25 9.66
N LEU A 507 13.60 18.30 9.24
CA LEU A 507 12.54 18.96 9.99
C LEU A 507 11.37 19.23 9.05
N ARG A 508 10.18 18.92 9.51
CA ARG A 508 8.94 19.24 8.83
C ARG A 508 8.08 20.09 9.75
N TYR A 509 7.46 21.12 9.22
CA TYR A 509 6.41 21.88 9.89
C TYR A 509 5.09 21.65 9.19
N GLU A 510 4.02 21.48 9.95
CA GLU A 510 2.69 21.21 9.46
C GLU A 510 1.67 22.12 10.14
N ALA A 511 0.62 22.46 9.44
CA ALA A 511 -0.49 23.23 9.98
C ALA A 511 -1.80 22.87 9.27
N GLN A 512 -2.90 22.94 10.01
CA GLN A 512 -4.24 22.72 9.51
C GLN A 512 -5.17 23.78 10.11
N ASN A 513 -6.08 24.34 9.31
CA ASN A 513 -7.13 25.18 9.86
C ASN A 513 -8.20 24.29 10.56
N ARG A 514 -9.13 24.90 11.28
CA ARG A 514 -10.23 24.24 12.03
C ARG A 514 -9.80 23.51 13.31
N ILE A 515 -8.52 23.52 13.64
CA ILE A 515 -8.00 23.13 14.96
C ILE A 515 -7.10 24.25 15.47
N ALA A 516 -6.96 24.35 16.78
CA ALA A 516 -6.19 25.44 17.43
C ALA A 516 -4.73 25.03 17.71
N ASP A 517 -4.14 24.20 16.83
CA ASP A 517 -2.75 23.78 16.93
C ASP A 517 -1.93 24.30 15.77
N TYR A 518 -0.87 25.04 16.09
CA TYR A 518 0.03 25.66 15.10
C TYR A 518 1.50 25.40 15.44
N ASN A 519 1.78 24.39 16.28
CA ASN A 519 3.14 24.08 16.74
C ASN A 519 3.60 22.70 16.31
N ASP A 520 3.20 22.26 15.13
CA ASP A 520 3.40 20.90 14.64
C ASP A 520 4.77 20.73 13.95
N TRP A 521 5.83 20.79 14.75
CA TRP A 521 7.19 20.54 14.31
C TRP A 521 7.54 19.07 14.40
N ALA A 522 7.87 18.45 13.29
CA ALA A 522 8.17 17.03 13.13
C ALA A 522 9.66 16.76 12.85
N PRO A 523 10.52 16.75 13.88
CA PRO A 523 11.94 16.40 13.70
C PRO A 523 12.08 14.92 13.35
N ARG A 524 13.04 14.61 12.47
CA ARG A 524 13.36 13.27 12.05
C ARG A 524 14.86 13.08 11.92
N ILE A 525 15.34 11.95 12.37
CA ILE A 525 16.74 11.57 12.26
C ILE A 525 16.85 10.07 11.98
N SER A 526 17.74 9.70 11.09
CA SER A 526 18.07 8.29 10.86
C SER A 526 19.53 8.12 10.46
N LEU A 527 20.04 6.92 10.65
CA LEU A 527 21.39 6.53 10.25
C LEU A 527 21.38 5.18 9.53
N ALA A 528 22.34 5.03 8.64
CA ALA A 528 22.64 3.76 7.99
C ALA A 528 24.15 3.52 8.05
N TRP A 529 24.55 2.40 8.65
CA TRP A 529 25.96 2.04 8.84
C TRP A 529 26.23 0.63 8.32
N ALA A 530 27.19 0.52 7.41
CA ALA A 530 27.70 -0.74 6.89
C ALA A 530 29.02 -1.09 7.59
N PRO A 531 29.02 -1.99 8.59
CA PRO A 531 30.27 -2.42 9.25
C PRO A 531 31.16 -3.15 8.25
N GLY A 532 32.43 -2.69 8.11
CA GLY A 532 33.40 -3.26 7.17
C GLY A 532 34.16 -2.20 6.37
N HIS A 533 35.19 -2.65 5.63
CA HIS A 533 36.03 -1.75 4.83
C HIS A 533 35.44 -1.52 3.43
N GLY A 534 34.83 -0.36 3.23
CA GLY A 534 34.40 0.14 1.93
C GLY A 534 32.93 -0.12 1.57
N ALA A 535 32.32 0.84 0.87
CA ALA A 535 30.90 0.82 0.49
C ALA A 535 30.51 -0.31 -0.47
N SER A 536 31.46 -0.86 -1.22
CA SER A 536 31.22 -1.84 -2.28
C SER A 536 31.23 -3.31 -1.83
N GLY A 537 31.47 -3.60 -0.55
CA GLY A 537 31.65 -4.98 -0.10
C GLY A 537 30.91 -5.40 1.16
N SER A 538 30.21 -4.49 1.82
CA SER A 538 29.49 -4.83 3.03
C SER A 538 28.19 -5.57 2.70
N LYS A 539 28.03 -6.75 3.28
CA LYS A 539 26.79 -7.55 3.17
C LYS A 539 25.81 -7.26 4.30
N THR A 540 26.19 -6.40 5.23
CA THR A 540 25.39 -6.06 6.41
C THR A 540 25.24 -4.56 6.52
N VAL A 541 24.03 -4.07 6.80
CA VAL A 541 23.73 -2.68 7.13
C VAL A 541 22.93 -2.64 8.42
N ILE A 542 23.31 -1.76 9.33
CA ILE A 542 22.56 -1.44 10.54
C ILE A 542 21.90 -0.10 10.31
N ARG A 543 20.58 -0.04 10.55
CA ARG A 543 19.80 1.18 10.47
C ARG A 543 19.17 1.51 11.81
N ALA A 544 19.11 2.78 12.14
CA ALA A 544 18.32 3.26 13.25
C ALA A 544 17.68 4.59 12.87
N GLY A 545 16.52 4.88 13.43
CA GLY A 545 15.86 6.15 13.17
C GLY A 545 14.86 6.48 14.25
N TYR A 546 14.55 7.77 14.34
CA TYR A 546 13.53 8.34 15.21
C TYR A 546 12.87 9.50 14.51
N GLY A 547 11.54 9.61 14.65
CA GLY A 547 10.81 10.70 14.02
C GLY A 547 9.46 10.95 14.66
N TRP A 548 8.99 12.19 14.52
CA TRP A 548 7.65 12.62 14.87
C TRP A 548 6.82 12.78 13.60
N PHE A 549 5.54 12.41 13.71
CA PHE A 549 4.59 12.43 12.61
C PHE A 549 3.24 12.91 13.13
N TYR A 550 2.69 13.91 12.46
CA TYR A 550 1.38 14.47 12.82
C TYR A 550 0.30 13.91 11.90
N ASP A 551 -0.88 13.65 12.47
CA ASP A 551 -2.06 13.28 11.70
C ASP A 551 -3.00 14.46 11.56
N ARG A 552 -3.71 14.52 10.43
CA ARG A 552 -4.73 15.54 10.17
C ARG A 552 -6.05 15.12 10.81
N PHE A 553 -6.77 16.10 11.37
CA PHE A 553 -8.15 15.90 11.79
C PHE A 553 -9.05 15.88 10.54
N SER A 554 -9.85 14.84 10.38
CA SER A 554 -10.62 14.59 9.16
C SER A 554 -11.72 15.61 8.93
N SER A 555 -11.96 15.96 7.65
CA SER A 555 -13.11 16.78 7.23
C SER A 555 -14.43 16.21 7.68
N THR A 556 -14.58 14.90 7.71
CA THR A 556 -15.80 14.21 8.16
C THR A 556 -16.20 14.62 9.57
N TYR A 557 -15.28 14.57 10.52
CA TYR A 557 -15.55 14.92 11.93
C TYR A 557 -15.79 16.41 12.14
N ILE A 558 -15.09 17.25 11.37
CA ILE A 558 -15.31 18.70 11.38
C ILE A 558 -16.71 19.02 10.83
N LEU A 559 -17.13 18.34 9.76
CA LEU A 559 -18.49 18.48 9.22
C LEU A 559 -19.55 18.02 10.21
N ASP A 560 -19.32 16.94 10.95
CA ASP A 560 -20.24 16.47 11.98
C ASP A 560 -20.40 17.53 13.07
N ALA A 561 -19.32 18.12 13.55
CA ALA A 561 -19.37 19.21 14.53
C ALA A 561 -20.04 20.48 13.97
N ILE A 562 -19.82 20.82 12.69
CA ILE A 562 -20.51 21.95 12.04
C ILE A 562 -22.01 21.66 11.90
N ARG A 563 -22.37 20.43 11.57
CA ARG A 563 -23.74 20.00 11.32
C ARG A 563 -24.54 19.90 12.60
N GLN A 564 -24.06 19.12 13.57
CA GLN A 564 -24.77 18.78 14.81
C GLN A 564 -24.45 19.74 15.96
N ASN A 565 -24.30 21.03 15.68
CA ASN A 565 -23.89 22.05 16.66
C ASN A 565 -25.07 22.64 17.48
N GLY A 566 -26.25 22.05 17.43
CA GLY A 566 -27.43 22.56 18.09
C GLY A 566 -28.14 23.71 17.36
N VAL A 567 -27.50 24.33 16.38
CA VAL A 567 -28.06 25.42 15.55
C VAL A 567 -28.46 24.94 14.14
N ASN A 568 -27.59 24.15 13.52
CA ASN A 568 -27.87 23.57 12.20
C ASN A 568 -28.69 22.30 12.35
N GLN A 569 -28.20 21.34 13.09
CA GLN A 569 -28.91 20.11 13.47
C GLN A 569 -28.77 19.87 14.96
N GLN A 570 -29.73 19.13 15.49
CA GLN A 570 -29.73 18.66 16.87
C GLN A 570 -30.30 17.25 16.90
N GLN A 571 -29.67 16.37 17.65
CA GLN A 571 -30.19 15.05 17.96
C GLN A 571 -30.96 15.13 19.29
N TYR A 572 -32.16 14.56 19.33
CA TYR A 572 -32.92 14.35 20.55
C TYR A 572 -32.83 12.90 20.94
N VAL A 573 -32.45 12.65 22.17
CA VAL A 573 -32.36 11.33 22.80
C VAL A 573 -33.38 11.22 23.89
N VAL A 574 -34.29 10.26 23.83
CA VAL A 574 -35.34 9.99 24.77
C VAL A 574 -35.05 8.67 25.47
N LYS A 575 -34.75 8.70 26.74
CA LYS A 575 -34.56 7.48 27.54
C LYS A 575 -35.89 6.88 27.95
N ASN A 576 -35.99 5.55 27.88
CA ASN A 576 -37.19 4.78 28.22
C ASN A 576 -38.46 5.41 27.62
N PRO A 577 -38.57 5.58 26.31
CA PRO A 577 -39.69 6.23 25.68
C PRO A 577 -40.99 5.47 25.96
N SER A 578 -42.06 6.17 26.24
CA SER A 578 -43.40 5.61 26.43
C SER A 578 -44.15 5.35 25.16
N PHE A 579 -43.47 5.55 24.01
CA PHE A 579 -44.01 5.37 22.66
C PHE A 579 -43.12 4.40 21.88
N SER A 580 -43.70 3.74 20.88
CA SER A 580 -43.01 2.87 19.92
C SER A 580 -43.79 2.93 18.60
N GLY A 581 -43.14 2.56 17.49
CA GLY A 581 -43.70 2.57 16.14
C GLY A 581 -43.32 3.83 15.33
N ASP A 582 -44.30 4.61 14.86
CA ASP A 582 -44.03 5.81 14.07
C ASP A 582 -43.29 6.88 14.87
N ALA A 583 -42.40 7.61 14.21
CA ALA A 583 -41.66 8.70 14.85
C ALA A 583 -42.62 9.79 15.38
N PRO A 584 -42.56 10.13 16.66
CA PRO A 584 -43.39 11.17 17.22
C PRO A 584 -43.02 12.55 16.66
N PRO A 585 -44.03 13.45 16.46
CA PRO A 585 -43.73 14.82 16.06
C PRO A 585 -42.77 15.53 17.04
N LEU A 586 -41.93 16.42 16.52
CA LEU A 586 -40.98 17.19 17.33
C LEU A 586 -41.63 17.94 18.51
N SER A 587 -42.89 18.43 18.33
CA SER A 587 -43.65 19.07 19.41
C SER A 587 -43.96 18.13 20.57
N VAL A 588 -44.08 16.83 20.30
CA VAL A 588 -44.26 15.80 21.31
C VAL A 588 -42.94 15.53 22.01
N LEU A 589 -41.88 15.36 21.25
CA LEU A 589 -40.52 15.17 21.80
C LEU A 589 -40.11 16.32 22.71
N ALA A 590 -40.35 17.54 22.30
CA ALA A 590 -40.03 18.73 23.11
C ALA A 590 -40.82 18.83 24.42
N SER A 591 -41.92 18.09 24.59
CA SER A 591 -42.75 18.06 25.78
C SER A 591 -42.42 16.90 26.76
N VAL A 592 -41.58 15.95 26.34
CA VAL A 592 -41.21 14.79 27.15
C VAL A 592 -40.09 15.20 28.14
N SER A 593 -40.27 14.89 29.39
CA SER A 593 -39.35 15.35 30.47
C SER A 593 -37.98 14.69 30.46
N ASN A 594 -37.84 13.53 29.80
CA ASN A 594 -36.61 12.75 29.75
C ASN A 594 -35.85 12.90 28.41
N VAL A 595 -36.13 13.96 27.64
CA VAL A 595 -35.41 14.28 26.41
C VAL A 595 -34.11 15.01 26.75
N ALA A 596 -33.01 14.52 26.21
CA ALA A 596 -31.74 15.22 26.24
C ALA A 596 -31.31 15.61 24.81
N PRO A 597 -31.30 16.91 24.49
CA PRO A 597 -30.67 17.38 23.25
C PRO A 597 -29.21 16.97 23.21
N THR A 598 -28.75 16.59 22.06
CA THR A 598 -27.34 16.20 21.86
C THR A 598 -26.70 17.09 20.80
N ILE A 599 -25.58 17.67 21.13
CA ILE A 599 -24.76 18.46 20.20
C ILE A 599 -23.37 17.85 20.04
N VAL A 600 -22.73 18.16 18.93
CA VAL A 600 -21.35 17.75 18.64
C VAL A 600 -20.46 18.98 18.45
N GLN A 601 -19.30 18.97 19.09
CA GLN A 601 -18.33 20.05 19.01
C GLN A 601 -16.89 19.52 18.94
N VAL A 602 -15.95 20.39 18.60
CA VAL A 602 -14.50 20.13 18.71
C VAL A 602 -13.98 20.86 19.93
N ASP A 603 -13.12 20.23 20.73
CA ASP A 603 -12.45 20.86 21.84
C ASP A 603 -11.77 22.16 21.39
N PRO A 604 -12.00 23.31 22.03
CA PRO A 604 -11.29 24.55 21.73
C PRO A 604 -9.76 24.45 21.84
N HIS A 605 -9.24 23.46 22.58
CA HIS A 605 -7.81 23.18 22.76
C HIS A 605 -7.35 21.95 21.99
N PHE A 606 -8.10 21.53 20.98
CA PHE A 606 -7.82 20.35 20.17
C PHE A 606 -6.44 20.42 19.53
N LYS A 607 -5.64 19.38 19.69
CA LYS A 607 -4.29 19.25 19.16
C LYS A 607 -4.22 18.22 18.06
N ALA A 608 -3.29 18.40 17.14
CA ALA A 608 -2.97 17.37 16.15
C ALA A 608 -2.41 16.12 16.84
N SER A 609 -2.85 14.96 16.39
CA SER A 609 -2.35 13.70 16.90
C SER A 609 -0.88 13.51 16.52
N ILE A 610 -0.04 13.15 17.47
CA ILE A 610 1.40 12.92 17.30
C ILE A 610 1.70 11.44 17.42
N ASN A 611 2.41 10.91 16.43
CA ASN A 611 2.97 9.57 16.42
C ASN A 611 4.49 9.66 16.42
N MET A 612 5.12 9.21 17.50
CA MET A 612 6.57 9.13 17.65
C MET A 612 7.00 7.70 17.35
N GLN A 613 7.84 7.52 16.33
CA GLN A 613 8.37 6.21 15.97
C GLN A 613 9.87 6.17 16.16
N ALA A 614 10.34 5.10 16.80
CA ALA A 614 11.75 4.72 16.87
C ALA A 614 11.92 3.35 16.21
N ALA A 615 12.95 3.16 15.43
CA ALA A 615 13.27 1.86 14.85
C ALA A 615 14.77 1.58 14.89
N VAL A 616 15.12 0.30 15.07
CA VAL A 616 16.45 -0.21 14.90
C VAL A 616 16.39 -1.53 14.16
N GLY A 617 17.22 -1.70 13.15
CA GLY A 617 17.20 -2.89 12.31
C GLY A 617 18.57 -3.27 11.80
N ILE A 618 18.71 -4.54 11.49
CA ILE A 618 19.85 -5.12 10.81
C ILE A 618 19.40 -5.74 9.50
N GLU A 619 20.10 -5.44 8.43
CA GLU A 619 19.88 -5.97 7.09
C GLU A 619 21.10 -6.79 6.69
N HIS A 620 20.88 -7.98 6.11
CA HIS A 620 21.97 -8.84 5.66
C HIS A 620 21.67 -9.45 4.30
N GLN A 621 22.70 -9.45 3.45
CA GLN A 621 22.67 -10.07 2.13
C GLN A 621 23.32 -11.44 2.15
N PHE A 622 22.57 -12.47 1.86
CA PHE A 622 23.01 -13.87 1.75
C PHE A 622 23.36 -14.21 0.29
N GLY A 623 24.65 -14.17 -0.03
CA GLY A 623 25.12 -14.37 -1.41
C GLY A 623 24.60 -13.30 -2.36
N LYS A 624 24.14 -13.70 -3.56
CA LYS A 624 23.55 -12.81 -4.58
C LYS A 624 22.02 -12.98 -4.72
N ILE A 625 21.44 -13.91 -3.99
CA ILE A 625 20.07 -14.38 -4.24
C ILE A 625 19.11 -14.07 -3.10
N ALA A 626 19.58 -13.68 -1.93
CA ALA A 626 18.69 -13.44 -0.80
C ALA A 626 19.12 -12.23 0.05
N THR A 627 18.15 -11.53 0.59
CA THR A 627 18.31 -10.54 1.66
C THR A 627 17.32 -10.85 2.78
N ALA A 628 17.73 -10.60 4.01
CA ALA A 628 16.84 -10.60 5.16
C ALA A 628 17.11 -9.38 6.03
N SER A 629 16.08 -8.92 6.73
CA SER A 629 16.19 -7.87 7.72
C SER A 629 15.40 -8.21 8.97
N ALA A 630 15.88 -7.77 10.12
CA ALA A 630 15.13 -7.81 11.37
C ALA A 630 15.07 -6.38 11.92
N THR A 631 13.86 -5.84 12.10
CA THR A 631 13.64 -4.47 12.53
C THR A 631 12.72 -4.46 13.74
N TYR A 632 13.17 -3.87 14.83
CA TYR A 632 12.35 -3.55 15.98
C TYR A 632 11.84 -2.12 15.83
N ILE A 633 10.53 -1.93 16.03
CA ILE A 633 9.83 -0.65 15.91
C ILE A 633 9.09 -0.42 17.23
N ASN A 634 9.32 0.75 17.84
CA ASN A 634 8.49 1.27 18.91
C ASN A 634 7.73 2.48 18.41
N SER A 635 6.41 2.48 18.60
CA SER A 635 5.54 3.61 18.24
C SER A 635 4.79 4.06 19.49
N ARG A 636 4.82 5.36 19.77
CA ARG A 636 4.06 6.00 20.84
C ARG A 636 3.20 7.10 20.25
N GLY A 637 1.87 6.97 20.40
CA GLY A 637 0.92 8.01 20.05
C GLY A 637 0.53 8.81 21.29
N VAL A 638 0.48 10.12 21.13
CA VAL A 638 -0.09 11.06 22.10
C VAL A 638 -1.03 12.02 21.37
N HIS A 639 -1.93 12.64 22.08
CA HIS A 639 -2.99 13.45 21.49
C HIS A 639 -3.81 12.64 20.45
N GLN A 640 -4.00 11.34 20.71
CA GLN A 640 -4.81 10.52 19.83
C GLN A 640 -6.28 10.96 19.93
N TYR A 641 -6.96 10.90 18.79
CA TYR A 641 -8.33 11.37 18.71
C TYR A 641 -9.29 10.41 19.39
N MET A 642 -10.29 10.98 20.07
CA MET A 642 -11.41 10.28 20.71
C MET A 642 -12.61 11.23 20.80
N SER A 643 -13.74 10.71 21.17
CA SER A 643 -14.92 11.49 21.54
C SER A 643 -15.19 11.34 23.02
N ASP A 644 -15.81 12.36 23.61
CA ASP A 644 -16.27 12.31 25.01
C ASP A 644 -17.64 12.99 25.13
N ASN A 645 -18.50 12.54 26.06
CA ASN A 645 -19.67 13.28 26.47
C ASN A 645 -19.30 14.14 27.69
N VAL A 646 -18.79 15.35 27.44
CA VAL A 646 -18.28 16.24 28.50
C VAL A 646 -19.36 16.72 29.47
N ASN A 647 -20.62 16.44 29.18
CA ASN A 647 -21.75 16.70 30.06
C ASN A 647 -22.52 15.41 30.41
N ALA A 648 -21.83 14.25 30.42
CA ALA A 648 -22.39 12.99 30.90
C ALA A 648 -22.84 13.10 32.38
N PHE A 649 -23.72 12.21 32.84
CA PHE A 649 -24.12 12.18 34.25
C PHE A 649 -22.92 11.88 35.15
N LEU A 650 -22.84 12.60 36.24
CA LEU A 650 -21.80 12.37 37.26
C LEU A 650 -21.86 10.93 37.79
N PRO A 651 -20.72 10.28 38.02
CA PRO A 651 -20.67 8.89 38.45
C PRO A 651 -21.53 8.61 39.67
N GLY A 652 -22.40 7.59 39.60
CA GLY A 652 -23.31 7.15 40.66
C GLY A 652 -24.55 8.02 40.86
N THR A 653 -24.82 9.00 39.99
CA THR A 653 -26.04 9.82 40.06
C THR A 653 -27.09 9.41 39.03
N TYR A 654 -26.76 8.64 38.06
CA TYR A 654 -27.68 8.18 37.02
C TYR A 654 -28.65 7.12 37.59
N ASP A 655 -29.95 7.33 37.38
CA ASP A 655 -31.02 6.39 37.67
C ASP A 655 -31.55 5.85 36.31
N ALA A 656 -31.22 4.61 35.99
CA ALA A 656 -31.64 3.96 34.78
C ALA A 656 -33.16 3.81 34.61
N THR A 657 -33.92 3.81 35.74
CA THR A 657 -35.38 3.68 35.71
C THR A 657 -36.06 4.96 35.24
N THR A 658 -35.54 6.10 35.65
CA THR A 658 -36.09 7.43 35.32
C THR A 658 -35.37 8.07 34.12
N GLY A 659 -34.16 7.57 33.77
CA GLY A 659 -33.31 8.15 32.75
C GLY A 659 -32.73 9.51 33.12
N THR A 660 -32.61 9.79 34.44
CA THR A 660 -32.18 11.10 34.97
C THR A 660 -30.98 10.98 35.89
N GLY A 661 -30.28 12.09 36.11
CA GLY A 661 -29.11 12.17 36.99
C GLY A 661 -28.58 13.59 37.09
N VAL A 662 -27.47 13.79 37.76
CA VAL A 662 -26.81 15.09 37.91
C VAL A 662 -25.75 15.25 36.81
N ARG A 663 -25.83 16.36 36.04
CA ARG A 663 -24.84 16.68 34.97
C ARG A 663 -23.91 17.81 35.41
N PRO A 664 -22.63 17.82 34.96
CA PRO A 664 -21.65 18.85 35.34
C PRO A 664 -22.13 20.29 35.09
N ASN A 665 -22.75 20.54 33.95
CA ASN A 665 -23.20 21.88 33.56
C ASN A 665 -24.60 22.24 34.08
N GLY A 666 -25.27 21.32 34.78
CA GLY A 666 -26.63 21.52 35.30
C GLY A 666 -27.73 21.62 34.23
N ILE A 667 -27.44 21.42 32.98
CA ILE A 667 -28.40 21.37 31.85
C ILE A 667 -28.57 19.94 31.36
N ASN A 668 -29.79 19.58 31.02
CA ASN A 668 -30.07 18.25 30.47
C ASN A 668 -29.78 18.20 28.96
N GLU A 669 -28.50 18.15 28.64
CA GLU A 669 -27.99 18.10 27.25
C GLU A 669 -26.78 17.18 27.20
N ASN A 670 -26.67 16.37 26.13
CA ASN A 670 -25.44 15.64 25.83
C ASN A 670 -24.54 16.52 24.96
N ILE A 671 -23.26 16.66 25.35
CA ILE A 671 -22.27 17.43 24.62
C ILE A 671 -21.17 16.47 24.20
N TYR A 672 -21.28 15.96 22.98
CA TYR A 672 -20.26 15.12 22.40
C TYR A 672 -19.13 16.01 21.87
N GLN A 673 -17.95 15.80 22.38
CA GLN A 673 -16.77 16.60 22.04
C GLN A 673 -15.69 15.72 21.44
N PHE A 674 -15.22 16.08 20.24
CA PHE A 674 -13.99 15.51 19.73
C PHE A 674 -12.82 16.03 20.53
N GLU A 675 -12.01 15.12 21.06
CA GLU A 675 -10.86 15.40 21.90
C GLU A 675 -9.58 14.77 21.39
N SER A 676 -8.46 15.33 21.84
CA SER A 676 -7.11 14.85 21.57
C SER A 676 -6.44 14.32 22.84
N GLY A 677 -7.18 13.54 23.63
CA GLY A 677 -6.75 13.02 24.94
C GLY A 677 -6.13 11.63 24.93
N GLY A 678 -6.33 10.85 23.86
CA GLY A 678 -5.97 9.46 23.78
C GLY A 678 -4.46 9.20 23.66
N VAL A 679 -4.06 7.97 24.00
CA VAL A 679 -2.67 7.50 23.88
C VAL A 679 -2.61 6.07 23.35
N TYR A 680 -1.52 5.74 22.65
CA TYR A 680 -1.19 4.35 22.37
C TYR A 680 0.31 4.07 22.52
N ASN A 681 0.65 2.82 22.72
CA ASN A 681 2.02 2.32 22.70
C ASN A 681 2.06 0.98 21.96
N GLN A 682 3.00 0.86 21.01
CA GLN A 682 3.19 -0.32 20.21
C GLN A 682 4.65 -0.72 20.17
N ASN A 683 4.91 -2.01 20.32
CA ASN A 683 6.23 -2.63 20.16
C ASN A 683 6.10 -3.74 19.11
N GLN A 684 6.92 -3.68 18.08
CA GLN A 684 6.85 -4.58 16.95
C GLN A 684 8.22 -5.07 16.55
N LEU A 685 8.35 -6.36 16.31
CA LEU A 685 9.51 -6.97 15.64
C LEU A 685 9.06 -7.48 14.28
N THR A 686 9.69 -7.00 13.22
CA THR A 686 9.44 -7.47 11.85
C THR A 686 10.69 -8.11 11.28
N VAL A 687 10.55 -9.33 10.78
CA VAL A 687 11.62 -10.05 10.06
C VAL A 687 11.19 -10.17 8.62
N ASN A 688 11.80 -9.40 7.71
CA ASN A 688 11.54 -9.46 6.27
C ASN A 688 12.54 -10.39 5.60
N TYR A 689 12.12 -11.00 4.51
CA TYR A 689 12.97 -11.80 3.64
C TYR A 689 12.60 -11.57 2.17
N ASN A 690 13.61 -11.58 1.32
CA ASN A 690 13.46 -11.50 -0.13
C ASN A 690 14.46 -12.45 -0.78
N VAL A 691 13.98 -13.34 -1.63
CA VAL A 691 14.78 -14.34 -2.34
C VAL A 691 14.52 -14.22 -3.82
N LYS A 692 15.57 -14.01 -4.62
CA LYS A 692 15.50 -13.97 -6.09
C LYS A 692 16.53 -14.93 -6.67
N ALA A 693 16.05 -16.02 -7.20
CA ALA A 693 16.83 -17.00 -7.95
C ALA A 693 16.29 -17.10 -9.36
N LYS A 694 17.00 -17.79 -10.27
CA LYS A 694 16.67 -17.85 -11.71
C LYS A 694 15.19 -18.15 -12.03
N ARG A 695 14.52 -18.95 -11.20
CA ARG A 695 13.12 -19.37 -11.42
C ARG A 695 12.20 -19.12 -10.21
N VAL A 696 12.71 -18.51 -9.17
CA VAL A 696 12.03 -18.34 -7.90
C VAL A 696 12.22 -16.92 -7.43
N SER A 697 11.13 -16.22 -7.22
CA SER A 697 11.09 -14.96 -6.48
C SER A 697 10.15 -15.14 -5.30
N LEU A 698 10.63 -14.93 -4.09
CA LEU A 698 9.83 -15.01 -2.86
C LEU A 698 10.12 -13.78 -2.02
N PHE A 699 9.08 -13.21 -1.45
CA PHE A 699 9.16 -12.10 -0.51
C PHE A 699 8.15 -12.31 0.61
N GLY A 700 8.40 -11.68 1.74
CA GLY A 700 7.46 -11.74 2.85
C GLY A 700 8.09 -11.30 4.16
N PHE A 701 7.32 -11.47 5.21
CA PHE A 701 7.74 -11.15 6.56
C PHE A 701 7.05 -12.02 7.62
N TYR A 702 7.68 -12.07 8.76
CA TYR A 702 7.06 -12.44 10.03
C TYR A 702 7.05 -11.22 10.95
N MET A 703 5.95 -10.99 11.63
CA MET A 703 5.75 -9.86 12.52
C MET A 703 5.23 -10.34 13.87
N LEU A 704 5.87 -9.88 14.93
CA LEU A 704 5.42 -10.01 16.30
C LEU A 704 5.07 -8.60 16.81
N ASN A 705 3.82 -8.42 17.26
CA ASN A 705 3.28 -7.10 17.62
C ASN A 705 2.60 -7.11 18.99
N PHE A 706 2.79 -6.03 19.74
CA PHE A 706 2.16 -5.75 21.02
C PHE A 706 1.72 -4.29 21.04
N ALA A 707 0.41 -4.06 21.02
CA ALA A 707 -0.16 -2.72 21.02
C ALA A 707 -1.20 -2.54 22.12
N LYS A 708 -1.13 -1.40 22.80
CA LYS A 708 -2.11 -0.95 23.78
C LYS A 708 -2.56 0.46 23.46
N ALA A 709 -3.83 0.75 23.70
CA ALA A 709 -4.42 2.07 23.51
C ALA A 709 -5.61 2.25 24.45
N ASP A 710 -5.99 3.49 24.68
CA ASP A 710 -7.22 3.87 25.36
C ASP A 710 -8.27 4.46 24.41
N THR A 711 -7.97 4.47 23.11
CA THR A 711 -8.89 4.89 22.07
C THR A 711 -8.74 4.01 20.83
N SER A 712 -9.79 3.93 20.03
CA SER A 712 -9.77 3.31 18.70
C SER A 712 -10.02 4.33 17.56
N GLY A 713 -9.92 5.63 17.85
CA GLY A 713 -10.08 6.71 16.88
C GLY A 713 -11.10 7.77 17.31
N ALA A 714 -11.31 8.78 16.46
CA ALA A 714 -12.11 9.97 16.80
C ALA A 714 -13.58 9.67 17.16
N THR A 715 -14.14 8.58 16.68
CA THR A 715 -15.53 8.17 17.01
C THR A 715 -15.63 7.26 18.23
N TYR A 716 -14.53 6.98 18.88
CA TYR A 716 -14.50 6.15 20.08
C TYR A 716 -14.89 6.97 21.31
N PHE A 717 -15.91 6.50 22.04
CA PHE A 717 -16.26 7.00 23.36
C PHE A 717 -15.72 6.05 24.44
N PRO A 718 -15.08 6.57 25.50
CA PRO A 718 -14.66 5.73 26.61
C PRO A 718 -15.87 5.17 27.37
N SER A 719 -15.72 4.00 27.98
CA SER A 719 -16.78 3.41 28.84
C SER A 719 -17.06 4.20 30.10
N ASN A 720 -16.23 5.15 30.43
CA ASN A 720 -16.40 6.10 31.53
C ASN A 720 -15.82 7.46 31.14
N GLN A 721 -16.70 8.41 30.86
CA GLN A 721 -16.36 9.75 30.37
C GLN A 721 -15.47 10.53 31.36
N PHE A 722 -15.54 10.21 32.65
CA PHE A 722 -14.72 10.85 33.72
C PHE A 722 -13.38 10.14 33.98
N ASN A 723 -13.14 9.00 33.34
CA ASN A 723 -11.89 8.24 33.43
C ASN A 723 -11.57 7.45 32.15
N PRO A 724 -11.24 8.13 31.04
CA PRO A 724 -10.93 7.47 29.77
C PRO A 724 -9.77 6.47 29.90
N SER A 725 -8.81 6.72 30.79
CA SER A 725 -7.66 5.83 31.01
C SER A 725 -8.03 4.44 31.54
N ALA A 726 -9.26 4.24 32.08
CA ALA A 726 -9.77 2.93 32.46
C ALA A 726 -9.90 1.96 31.23
N ASP A 727 -9.95 2.50 30.03
CA ASP A 727 -9.99 1.75 28.78
C ASP A 727 -8.60 1.48 28.19
N TYR A 728 -7.51 1.85 28.88
CA TYR A 728 -6.18 1.52 28.42
C TYR A 728 -5.93 0.01 28.47
N GLY A 729 -6.07 -0.64 27.31
CA GLY A 729 -5.98 -2.09 27.14
C GLY A 729 -5.31 -2.46 25.83
N ARG A 730 -5.57 -3.69 25.36
CA ARG A 730 -5.12 -4.12 24.03
C ARG A 730 -5.76 -3.25 22.96
N ALA A 731 -4.95 -2.71 22.05
CA ALA A 731 -5.47 -1.96 20.92
C ALA A 731 -6.22 -2.90 19.95
N ASN A 732 -7.21 -2.38 19.22
CA ASN A 732 -7.94 -3.16 18.20
C ASN A 732 -7.03 -3.71 17.08
N PHE A 733 -5.87 -3.09 16.84
CA PHE A 733 -4.84 -3.55 15.89
C PHE A 733 -3.72 -4.40 16.55
N ASP A 734 -3.94 -4.90 17.79
CA ASP A 734 -3.00 -5.79 18.50
C ASP A 734 -3.08 -7.24 17.98
N VAL A 735 -2.82 -7.42 16.68
CA VAL A 735 -2.61 -8.74 16.08
C VAL A 735 -1.21 -9.20 16.45
N ARG A 736 -1.11 -10.22 17.34
CA ARG A 736 0.16 -10.65 17.94
C ARG A 736 1.16 -11.21 16.96
N ASN A 737 0.71 -12.09 16.08
CA ASN A 737 1.56 -12.74 15.10
C ASN A 737 0.92 -12.59 13.72
N ARG A 738 1.73 -12.18 12.77
CA ARG A 738 1.38 -12.18 11.35
C ARG A 738 2.54 -12.75 10.55
N PHE A 739 2.22 -13.67 9.66
CA PHE A 739 3.17 -14.19 8.69
C PHE A 739 2.61 -14.01 7.30
N LEU A 740 3.44 -13.50 6.40
CA LEU A 740 3.11 -13.30 5.00
C LEU A 740 4.21 -13.88 4.12
N LEU A 741 3.82 -14.62 3.09
CA LEU A 741 4.69 -15.15 2.04
C LEU A 741 4.02 -14.92 0.70
N GLY A 742 4.67 -14.18 -0.18
CA GLY A 742 4.28 -13.98 -1.56
C GLY A 742 5.41 -14.33 -2.53
N GLY A 743 5.10 -14.49 -3.80
CA GLY A 743 6.14 -14.67 -4.79
C GLY A 743 5.69 -15.28 -6.11
N ASN A 744 6.67 -15.65 -6.92
CA ASN A 744 6.48 -16.25 -8.24
C ASN A 744 7.47 -17.39 -8.46
N LEU A 745 6.94 -18.53 -8.89
CA LEU A 745 7.69 -19.74 -9.20
C LEU A 745 7.53 -20.07 -10.68
N GLN A 746 8.61 -20.07 -11.44
CA GLN A 746 8.61 -20.40 -12.86
C GLN A 746 8.81 -21.90 -13.05
N GLY A 747 7.76 -22.60 -13.41
CA GLY A 747 7.79 -24.03 -13.75
C GLY A 747 8.27 -24.29 -15.17
N PRO A 748 8.37 -25.59 -15.54
CA PRO A 748 8.64 -25.97 -16.93
C PRO A 748 7.48 -25.57 -17.85
N TYR A 749 7.75 -25.55 -19.15
CA TYR A 749 6.76 -25.26 -20.20
C TYR A 749 6.08 -23.90 -20.10
N GLY A 750 6.68 -22.89 -19.42
CA GLY A 750 6.09 -21.57 -19.24
C GLY A 750 4.89 -21.51 -18.29
N ILE A 751 4.78 -22.46 -17.39
CA ILE A 751 3.81 -22.42 -16.28
C ILE A 751 4.41 -21.55 -15.18
N SER A 752 3.62 -20.60 -14.67
CA SER A 752 3.97 -19.79 -13.52
C SER A 752 2.99 -20.06 -12.37
N LEU A 753 3.53 -20.20 -11.19
CA LEU A 753 2.77 -20.34 -9.94
C LEU A 753 3.09 -19.14 -9.05
N SER A 754 2.07 -18.38 -8.66
CA SER A 754 2.23 -17.21 -7.80
C SER A 754 1.43 -17.40 -6.51
N PRO A 755 2.04 -17.94 -5.46
CA PRO A 755 1.41 -18.10 -4.17
C PRO A 755 1.41 -16.78 -3.39
N MET A 756 0.38 -16.58 -2.57
CA MET A 756 0.27 -15.55 -1.56
C MET A 756 -0.38 -16.16 -0.31
N LEU A 757 0.37 -16.26 0.76
CA LEU A 757 -0.09 -16.83 2.03
C LEU A 757 -0.06 -15.76 3.10
N VAL A 758 -1.15 -15.64 3.87
CA VAL A 758 -1.23 -14.79 5.06
C VAL A 758 -1.82 -15.61 6.20
N THR A 759 -1.25 -15.47 7.37
CA THR A 759 -1.82 -16.00 8.60
C THR A 759 -1.66 -15.00 9.73
N ASP A 760 -2.75 -14.80 10.48
CA ASP A 760 -2.85 -13.87 11.58
C ASP A 760 -3.31 -14.58 12.85
N SER A 761 -2.76 -14.16 14.00
CA SER A 761 -3.39 -14.50 15.28
C SER A 761 -4.69 -13.70 15.45
N GLY A 762 -5.61 -14.21 16.26
CA GLY A 762 -6.90 -13.58 16.50
C GLY A 762 -6.78 -12.12 16.96
N GLN A 763 -7.65 -11.27 16.41
CA GLN A 763 -7.78 -9.87 16.85
C GLN A 763 -8.45 -9.80 18.21
N PRO A 764 -8.09 -8.81 19.05
CA PRO A 764 -8.80 -8.57 20.30
C PRO A 764 -10.19 -7.99 20.03
N PHE A 765 -11.13 -8.24 20.92
CA PHE A 765 -12.44 -7.62 20.91
C PHE A 765 -12.91 -7.26 22.33
N ASN A 766 -13.70 -6.19 22.45
CA ASN A 766 -14.21 -5.70 23.71
C ASN A 766 -15.48 -6.48 24.10
N ILE A 767 -15.54 -7.02 25.31
CA ILE A 767 -16.74 -7.69 25.83
C ILE A 767 -17.58 -6.65 26.54
N THR A 768 -18.83 -6.48 26.10
CA THR A 768 -19.77 -5.49 26.61
C THR A 768 -21.04 -6.15 27.14
N ILE A 769 -21.73 -5.45 28.00
CA ILE A 769 -23.03 -5.90 28.54
C ILE A 769 -24.13 -5.72 27.47
N GLY A 770 -24.08 -4.62 26.70
CA GLY A 770 -25.09 -4.24 25.72
C GLY A 770 -26.11 -3.26 26.29
N GLN A 771 -25.82 -2.72 27.46
CA GLN A 771 -26.64 -1.73 28.19
C GLN A 771 -25.84 -0.44 28.38
N ASP A 772 -26.55 0.67 28.60
CA ASP A 772 -26.01 1.95 29.02
C ASP A 772 -26.24 2.13 30.53
N LEU A 773 -25.24 1.72 31.31
CA LEU A 773 -25.36 1.70 32.77
C LEU A 773 -25.12 3.06 33.43
N ASN A 774 -24.46 3.98 32.75
CA ASN A 774 -24.05 5.27 33.28
C ASN A 774 -24.81 6.45 32.65
N GLY A 775 -25.68 6.18 31.65
CA GLY A 775 -26.52 7.17 30.98
C GLY A 775 -25.79 8.09 30.01
N ASP A 776 -24.65 7.68 29.50
CA ASP A 776 -23.87 8.48 28.56
C ASP A 776 -24.26 8.29 27.09
N ASN A 777 -25.27 7.46 26.80
CA ASN A 777 -25.78 7.06 25.50
C ASN A 777 -24.83 6.18 24.69
N GLN A 778 -23.89 5.52 25.38
CA GLN A 778 -23.03 4.54 24.75
C GLN A 778 -23.32 3.15 25.28
N PHE A 779 -23.55 2.18 24.41
CA PHE A 779 -23.81 0.79 24.79
C PHE A 779 -22.52 -0.02 24.88
N ASN A 780 -21.46 0.60 25.37
CA ASN A 780 -20.11 0.06 25.42
C ASN A 780 -19.67 -0.36 26.85
N ASP A 781 -20.57 -0.31 27.83
CA ASP A 781 -20.30 -0.67 29.22
C ASP A 781 -19.78 -2.10 29.34
N ARG A 782 -18.67 -2.23 30.09
CA ARG A 782 -18.03 -3.52 30.35
C ARG A 782 -18.51 -4.14 31.65
N PRO A 783 -18.67 -5.47 31.70
CA PRO A 783 -18.99 -6.15 32.96
C PRO A 783 -17.80 -6.09 33.93
N ALA A 784 -18.05 -6.49 35.17
CA ALA A 784 -16.99 -6.82 36.11
C ALA A 784 -16.82 -8.34 36.24
N TYR A 785 -15.74 -8.80 36.86
CA TYR A 785 -15.68 -10.19 37.30
C TYR A 785 -16.66 -10.44 38.42
N ALA A 786 -17.45 -11.53 38.32
CA ALA A 786 -18.43 -11.90 39.31
C ALA A 786 -17.78 -12.18 40.67
N THR A 787 -18.44 -11.73 41.72
CA THR A 787 -18.11 -11.97 43.14
C THR A 787 -19.20 -12.81 43.80
N ALA A 788 -19.01 -13.20 45.05
CA ALA A 788 -20.04 -13.89 45.83
C ALA A 788 -21.33 -13.06 46.07
N ALA A 789 -21.25 -11.75 45.85
CA ALA A 789 -22.37 -10.83 46.00
C ALA A 789 -23.11 -10.57 44.66
N SER A 790 -22.57 -10.99 43.54
CA SER A 790 -23.18 -10.80 42.23
C SER A 790 -24.43 -11.63 42.06
N THR A 791 -25.50 -11.00 41.59
CA THR A 791 -26.83 -11.63 41.42
C THR A 791 -27.14 -11.94 39.97
N ASN A 792 -26.63 -11.16 39.01
CA ASN A 792 -26.83 -11.32 37.58
C ASN A 792 -25.49 -11.72 36.92
N VAL A 793 -25.30 -13.02 36.76
CA VAL A 793 -24.00 -13.61 36.43
C VAL A 793 -24.07 -14.43 35.18
N VAL A 794 -23.12 -14.18 34.25
CA VAL A 794 -22.92 -14.98 33.02
C VAL A 794 -21.56 -15.67 33.06
N LYS A 795 -21.53 -16.98 32.83
CA LYS A 795 -20.33 -17.79 32.74
C LYS A 795 -19.93 -17.95 31.28
N THR A 796 -18.71 -17.57 30.94
CA THR A 796 -18.17 -17.60 29.59
C THR A 796 -16.81 -18.28 29.53
N GLY A 797 -16.26 -18.48 28.31
CA GLY A 797 -14.90 -18.97 28.11
C GLY A 797 -13.81 -17.97 28.55
N TRP A 798 -14.13 -16.69 28.71
CA TRP A 798 -13.21 -15.63 29.16
C TRP A 798 -13.31 -15.29 30.64
N GLY A 799 -14.29 -15.85 31.32
CA GLY A 799 -14.52 -15.63 32.76
C GLY A 799 -15.98 -15.71 33.16
N THR A 800 -16.23 -15.51 34.44
CA THR A 800 -17.59 -15.35 34.99
C THR A 800 -17.82 -13.88 35.26
N PHE A 801 -18.81 -13.29 34.62
CA PHE A 801 -19.03 -11.85 34.60
C PHE A 801 -20.32 -11.47 35.32
N ASP A 802 -20.28 -10.33 35.99
CA ASP A 802 -21.39 -9.66 36.65
C ASP A 802 -21.94 -8.63 35.65
N LEU A 803 -23.21 -8.75 35.26
CA LEU A 803 -23.86 -7.83 34.32
C LEU A 803 -24.40 -6.56 35.01
N ASP A 804 -24.56 -6.57 36.32
CA ASP A 804 -25.02 -5.42 37.13
C ASP A 804 -23.93 -4.98 38.14
N PRO A 805 -22.71 -4.67 37.59
CA PRO A 805 -21.59 -4.36 38.46
C PRO A 805 -21.79 -3.03 39.21
N ALA A 806 -21.53 -3.01 40.50
CA ALA A 806 -21.58 -1.79 41.27
C ALA A 806 -20.69 -0.67 40.70
N ALA A 807 -21.04 0.59 40.90
CA ALA A 807 -20.34 1.74 40.35
C ALA A 807 -18.82 1.78 40.68
N ASN A 808 -18.43 1.24 41.86
CA ASN A 808 -17.04 1.17 42.31
C ASN A 808 -16.35 -0.17 41.97
N GLN A 809 -17.04 -1.09 41.34
CA GLN A 809 -16.47 -2.39 40.98
C GLN A 809 -15.57 -2.27 39.74
N THR A 810 -14.36 -2.84 39.83
CA THR A 810 -13.41 -2.79 38.70
C THR A 810 -13.96 -3.58 37.51
N ARG A 811 -14.10 -2.91 36.39
CA ARG A 811 -14.49 -3.51 35.11
C ARG A 811 -13.41 -4.43 34.59
N ILE A 812 -13.78 -5.41 33.76
CA ILE A 812 -12.82 -6.25 33.03
C ILE A 812 -11.90 -5.39 32.12
N PRO A 813 -10.69 -5.84 31.79
CA PRO A 813 -9.80 -5.12 30.88
C PRO A 813 -10.46 -4.84 29.52
N TYR A 814 -10.17 -3.70 28.93
CA TYR A 814 -10.58 -3.38 27.57
C TYR A 814 -9.97 -4.39 26.60
N ASN A 815 -10.76 -4.83 25.61
CA ASN A 815 -10.37 -5.83 24.63
C ASN A 815 -9.84 -7.14 25.26
N LEU A 816 -10.50 -7.62 26.32
CA LEU A 816 -10.16 -8.87 26.99
C LEU A 816 -10.30 -10.08 26.05
N GLY A 817 -11.31 -10.07 25.18
CA GLY A 817 -11.59 -11.14 24.26
C GLY A 817 -10.52 -11.29 23.20
N THR A 818 -10.34 -12.48 22.67
CA THR A 818 -9.49 -12.76 21.50
C THR A 818 -10.32 -13.58 20.53
N GLY A 819 -10.44 -13.07 19.30
CA GLY A 819 -11.14 -13.72 18.21
C GLY A 819 -10.35 -14.89 17.61
N PRO A 820 -10.90 -15.57 16.61
CA PRO A 820 -10.25 -16.69 15.94
C PRO A 820 -9.01 -16.22 15.15
N GLY A 821 -7.99 -17.07 15.08
CA GLY A 821 -6.87 -16.88 14.18
C GLY A 821 -7.32 -17.12 12.73
N GLN A 822 -6.63 -16.49 11.80
CA GLN A 822 -6.96 -16.51 10.38
C GLN A 822 -5.81 -17.11 9.57
N PHE A 823 -6.14 -17.86 8.52
CA PHE A 823 -5.17 -18.46 7.61
C PHE A 823 -5.77 -18.50 6.20
N SER A 824 -5.09 -17.97 5.23
CA SER A 824 -5.47 -18.08 3.83
C SER A 824 -4.25 -18.21 2.93
N MET A 825 -4.37 -19.04 1.92
CA MET A 825 -3.43 -19.15 0.82
C MET A 825 -4.16 -18.92 -0.49
N ASN A 826 -3.79 -17.82 -1.17
CA ASN A 826 -4.22 -17.54 -2.52
C ASN A 826 -3.15 -18.03 -3.49
N THR A 827 -3.53 -18.53 -4.64
CA THR A 827 -2.58 -19.06 -5.61
C THR A 827 -3.06 -18.79 -7.03
N ARG A 828 -2.21 -18.12 -7.81
CA ARG A 828 -2.44 -17.95 -9.24
C ARG A 828 -1.57 -18.92 -10.02
N ILE A 829 -2.19 -19.70 -10.91
CA ILE A 829 -1.51 -20.56 -11.88
C ILE A 829 -1.74 -19.95 -13.26
N SER A 830 -0.68 -19.75 -14.02
CA SER A 830 -0.79 -19.18 -15.36
C SER A 830 0.08 -19.90 -16.38
N LYS A 831 -0.36 -19.89 -17.64
CA LYS A 831 0.36 -20.41 -18.80
C LYS A 831 0.32 -19.38 -19.92
N THR A 832 1.51 -18.96 -20.37
CA THR A 832 1.65 -17.99 -21.46
C THR A 832 2.08 -18.69 -22.75
N PHE A 833 1.40 -18.36 -23.84
CA PHE A 833 1.71 -18.80 -25.20
C PHE A 833 2.17 -17.59 -26.02
N GLY A 834 3.37 -17.65 -26.56
CA GLY A 834 3.87 -16.66 -27.52
C GLY A 834 3.31 -16.88 -28.93
N ILE A 835 2.83 -15.81 -29.58
CA ILE A 835 2.18 -15.82 -30.88
C ILE A 835 2.89 -14.84 -31.82
N GLY A 836 2.96 -15.14 -33.12
CA GLY A 836 3.54 -14.25 -34.13
C GLY A 836 5.07 -14.34 -34.25
N PRO A 837 5.71 -13.35 -34.85
CA PRO A 837 7.16 -13.36 -35.12
C PRO A 837 7.95 -13.34 -33.81
N LYS A 838 9.11 -14.04 -33.82
CA LYS A 838 10.05 -13.90 -32.69
C LYS A 838 10.58 -12.47 -32.66
N VAL A 839 10.62 -11.87 -31.52
CA VAL A 839 11.37 -10.63 -31.31
C VAL A 839 12.84 -11.05 -31.23
N THR A 840 13.56 -10.98 -32.38
CA THR A 840 15.01 -11.04 -32.36
C THR A 840 15.49 -9.74 -31.72
N ASP A 841 16.32 -9.84 -30.68
CA ASP A 841 17.08 -8.70 -30.20
C ASP A 841 17.89 -8.17 -31.38
N GLY A 842 17.31 -7.20 -32.10
CA GLY A 842 18.03 -6.46 -33.10
C GLY A 842 19.19 -5.77 -32.40
N ALA A 843 20.39 -5.93 -32.92
CA ALA A 843 21.50 -5.04 -32.64
C ALA A 843 20.97 -3.60 -32.65
N PRO A 844 21.39 -2.71 -31.75
CA PRO A 844 20.86 -1.37 -31.66
C PRO A 844 21.10 -0.62 -32.95
N THR A 845 20.08 -0.57 -33.82
CA THR A 845 20.03 0.42 -34.87
C THR A 845 19.85 1.75 -34.19
N GLY A 846 20.84 2.62 -34.34
CA GLY A 846 20.96 3.91 -33.68
C GLY A 846 19.64 4.67 -33.56
N GLY A 847 19.10 4.68 -32.33
CA GLY A 847 18.02 5.56 -31.91
C GLY A 847 18.64 6.76 -31.27
N PHE A 848 18.31 7.93 -31.76
CA PHE A 848 18.76 9.23 -31.25
C PHE A 848 18.42 9.33 -29.75
N GLY A 849 19.46 9.24 -28.91
CA GLY A 849 19.40 9.63 -27.52
C GLY A 849 19.24 11.13 -27.43
N GLY A 850 18.16 11.63 -26.87
CA GLY A 850 18.11 13.02 -26.43
C GLY A 850 19.07 13.19 -25.25
N PRO A 851 19.88 14.26 -25.22
CA PRO A 851 20.79 14.52 -24.12
C PRO A 851 20.01 14.98 -22.91
N GLY A 852 20.21 14.39 -21.76
CA GLY A 852 19.94 15.04 -20.48
C GLY A 852 18.95 14.38 -19.53
N GLY A 853 19.30 13.20 -19.01
CA GLY A 853 18.95 12.85 -17.64
C GLY A 853 20.15 13.17 -16.73
N PRO A 854 19.97 13.56 -15.45
CA PRO A 854 21.11 13.68 -14.56
C PRO A 854 21.85 12.34 -14.53
N PRO A 855 23.16 12.31 -14.55
CA PRO A 855 23.89 11.07 -14.48
C PRO A 855 23.51 10.36 -13.19
N PRO A 856 23.16 9.05 -13.22
CA PRO A 856 23.28 8.26 -12.04
C PRO A 856 24.75 8.37 -11.66
N GLY A 857 25.02 8.92 -10.51
CA GLY A 857 26.37 9.08 -10.04
C GLY A 857 27.09 7.75 -10.03
N GLY A 858 27.81 7.46 -11.09
CA GLY A 858 28.75 6.35 -11.29
C GLY A 858 30.10 6.69 -10.70
N GLY A 859 30.13 7.06 -9.42
CA GLY A 859 31.29 6.90 -8.57
C GLY A 859 30.88 5.94 -7.49
N PRO A 860 31.75 5.21 -6.82
CA PRO A 860 31.40 4.44 -5.65
C PRO A 860 30.83 5.47 -4.65
N GLY A 861 29.51 5.64 -4.64
CA GLY A 861 28.84 6.52 -3.72
C GLY A 861 27.96 7.64 -4.26
N GLY A 862 27.49 7.65 -5.50
CA GLY A 862 26.53 8.64 -6.00
C GLY A 862 25.11 8.28 -5.56
N GLY A 863 24.59 8.88 -4.48
CA GLY A 863 23.16 8.92 -4.20
C GLY A 863 22.48 9.80 -5.22
N GLY A 864 21.55 9.28 -6.02
CA GLY A 864 20.62 10.10 -6.77
C GLY A 864 19.73 10.86 -5.78
N PRO A 865 19.14 11.97 -6.17
CA PRO A 865 18.24 12.71 -5.30
C PRO A 865 17.06 11.79 -4.89
N PRO A 866 16.65 11.84 -3.60
CA PRO A 866 15.49 11.13 -3.10
C PRO A 866 14.22 11.82 -3.59
N GLY A 867 13.92 11.68 -4.77
CA GLY A 867 12.63 11.98 -5.33
C GLY A 867 12.29 10.79 -6.16
N GLY A 868 11.26 10.06 -5.80
CA GLY A 868 10.65 9.06 -6.68
C GLY A 868 10.20 9.69 -7.99
N GLY A 869 10.84 10.79 -8.35
CA GLY A 869 10.68 11.49 -9.59
C GLY A 869 10.91 10.51 -10.71
N LEU A 870 9.91 10.33 -11.52
CA LEU A 870 10.04 9.84 -12.86
C LEU A 870 11.08 10.75 -13.52
N GLY A 871 12.34 10.33 -13.57
CA GLY A 871 13.34 11.06 -14.36
C GLY A 871 12.77 11.32 -15.74
N PRO A 872 13.29 12.31 -16.49
CA PRO A 872 12.82 12.63 -17.83
C PRO A 872 13.06 11.45 -18.79
N GLY A 873 12.24 10.42 -18.67
CA GLY A 873 12.42 9.13 -19.30
C GLY A 873 11.16 8.53 -19.84
N GLY A 874 10.05 9.25 -19.90
CA GLY A 874 8.85 8.77 -20.58
C GLY A 874 9.08 8.40 -22.04
N LEU A 875 10.15 8.87 -22.64
CA LEU A 875 10.53 8.56 -24.03
C LEU A 875 11.77 7.65 -24.14
N SER A 876 12.38 7.23 -23.06
CA SER A 876 13.51 6.33 -23.13
C SER A 876 13.06 4.94 -23.57
N SER A 877 13.69 4.45 -24.60
CA SER A 877 13.51 3.12 -25.20
C SER A 877 13.94 1.96 -24.30
N ASN A 878 13.86 2.12 -22.99
CA ASN A 878 14.21 1.05 -22.06
C ASN A 878 13.22 -0.12 -22.16
N HIS A 879 13.49 -0.97 -23.16
CA HIS A 879 12.92 -2.30 -23.35
C HIS A 879 13.39 -3.28 -22.28
N ASN A 880 13.44 -2.89 -21.04
CA ASN A 880 13.69 -3.81 -19.96
C ASN A 880 12.37 -4.20 -19.31
N GLY A 881 11.54 -4.90 -20.10
CA GLY A 881 10.70 -5.92 -19.52
C GLY A 881 11.61 -6.92 -18.79
N PRO A 882 11.12 -7.63 -17.76
CA PRO A 882 11.91 -8.62 -17.07
C PRO A 882 12.57 -9.58 -18.04
N PRO A 883 13.80 -10.07 -17.78
CA PRO A 883 14.50 -10.96 -18.69
C PRO A 883 13.58 -12.12 -19.06
N ARG A 884 13.32 -12.27 -20.34
CA ARG A 884 12.43 -13.30 -20.87
C ARG A 884 13.09 -14.65 -20.65
N LEU A 885 12.75 -15.31 -19.56
CA LEU A 885 13.25 -16.65 -19.23
C LEU A 885 12.57 -17.76 -20.04
N ASP A 886 11.58 -17.42 -20.85
CA ASP A 886 10.81 -18.39 -21.63
C ASP A 886 10.90 -18.08 -23.13
N GLN A 887 11.29 -19.07 -23.94
CA GLN A 887 11.30 -18.94 -25.40
C GLN A 887 9.92 -18.63 -26.00
N ALA A 888 8.82 -18.96 -25.28
CA ALA A 888 7.46 -18.61 -25.67
C ALA A 888 7.19 -17.10 -25.53
N ALA A 889 7.83 -16.42 -24.58
CA ALA A 889 7.70 -14.98 -24.36
C ALA A 889 8.55 -14.12 -25.33
N ALA A 890 9.41 -14.71 -26.12
CA ALA A 890 10.22 -14.02 -27.14
C ALA A 890 9.44 -13.72 -28.45
N ARG A 891 8.10 -13.72 -28.39
CA ARG A 891 7.24 -13.39 -29.54
C ARG A 891 6.54 -12.06 -29.34
N ARG A 892 6.17 -11.41 -30.47
CA ARG A 892 5.55 -10.09 -30.46
C ARG A 892 4.22 -10.06 -29.69
N TYR A 893 3.45 -11.13 -29.77
CA TYR A 893 2.16 -11.25 -29.08
C TYR A 893 2.20 -12.39 -28.07
N SER A 894 1.43 -12.28 -27.00
CA SER A 894 1.26 -13.37 -26.06
C SER A 894 -0.17 -13.51 -25.59
N LEU A 895 -0.61 -14.75 -25.42
CA LEU A 895 -1.90 -15.13 -24.85
C LEU A 895 -1.64 -15.90 -23.57
N THR A 896 -2.18 -15.40 -22.45
CA THR A 896 -2.03 -16.00 -21.12
C THR A 896 -3.38 -16.48 -20.62
N PHE A 897 -3.43 -17.74 -20.23
CA PHE A 897 -4.54 -18.31 -19.44
C PHE A 897 -4.09 -18.39 -17.99
N ALA A 898 -4.94 -17.94 -17.08
CA ALA A 898 -4.68 -18.04 -15.65
C ALA A 898 -5.93 -18.46 -14.88
N ALA A 899 -5.70 -19.13 -13.76
CA ALA A 899 -6.69 -19.42 -12.74
C ALA A 899 -6.15 -18.93 -11.41
N MET A 900 -6.93 -18.15 -10.68
CA MET A 900 -6.61 -17.66 -9.34
C MET A 900 -7.57 -18.31 -8.34
N ALA A 901 -7.05 -19.17 -7.50
CA ALA A 901 -7.80 -19.77 -6.40
C ALA A 901 -7.48 -18.99 -5.12
N ARG A 902 -8.51 -18.46 -4.48
CA ARG A 902 -8.42 -17.80 -3.18
C ARG A 902 -8.79 -18.77 -2.09
N ASN A 903 -8.10 -18.67 -0.96
CA ASN A 903 -8.28 -19.59 0.15
C ASN A 903 -8.31 -21.06 -0.31
N VAL A 904 -7.25 -21.46 -1.01
CA VAL A 904 -7.13 -22.79 -1.69
C VAL A 904 -7.53 -23.95 -0.78
N PHE A 905 -7.17 -23.84 0.50
CA PHE A 905 -7.46 -24.90 1.48
C PHE A 905 -8.88 -24.85 2.03
N ASN A 906 -9.68 -23.87 1.63
CA ASN A 906 -11.04 -23.66 2.13
C ASN A 906 -11.10 -23.60 3.68
N ASN A 907 -10.11 -22.95 4.29
CA ASN A 907 -10.08 -22.76 5.73
C ASN A 907 -11.15 -21.73 6.12
N VAL A 908 -12.02 -22.07 7.07
CA VAL A 908 -13.08 -21.17 7.50
C VAL A 908 -12.48 -20.09 8.38
N ASN A 909 -12.31 -18.91 7.81
CA ASN A 909 -11.82 -17.72 8.50
C ASN A 909 -13.03 -16.92 9.00
N LEU A 910 -13.22 -16.90 10.30
CA LEU A 910 -14.36 -16.27 10.95
C LEU A 910 -14.02 -14.81 11.32
N SER A 911 -15.03 -13.93 11.29
CA SER A 911 -14.97 -12.58 11.85
C SER A 911 -14.77 -12.61 13.38
N SER A 912 -14.55 -11.44 14.00
CA SER A 912 -14.56 -11.33 15.46
C SER A 912 -15.90 -11.82 16.02
N PRO A 913 -15.89 -12.47 17.18
CA PRO A 913 -17.11 -12.92 17.84
C PRO A 913 -18.03 -11.78 18.24
N VAL A 914 -19.33 -12.06 18.33
CA VAL A 914 -20.33 -11.12 18.87
C VAL A 914 -19.95 -10.78 20.31
N PRO A 915 -19.75 -9.47 20.65
CA PRO A 915 -19.17 -9.07 21.93
C PRO A 915 -20.18 -8.83 23.05
N VAL A 916 -21.48 -8.79 22.74
CA VAL A 916 -22.55 -8.40 23.67
C VAL A 916 -22.98 -9.63 24.48
N LEU A 917 -22.81 -9.58 25.81
CA LEU A 917 -23.05 -10.70 26.73
C LEU A 917 -24.51 -11.16 26.75
N GLU A 918 -25.46 -10.27 26.59
CA GLU A 918 -26.89 -10.60 26.56
C GLU A 918 -27.36 -11.16 25.21
N SER A 919 -26.49 -11.13 24.19
CA SER A 919 -26.80 -11.67 22.88
C SER A 919 -26.81 -13.22 22.91
N PRO A 920 -27.82 -13.87 22.31
CA PRO A 920 -27.80 -15.34 22.09
C PRO A 920 -26.61 -15.80 21.24
N LEU A 921 -26.00 -14.88 20.48
CA LEU A 921 -24.84 -15.10 19.65
C LEU A 921 -23.52 -14.79 20.35
N PHE A 922 -23.53 -14.38 21.62
CA PHE A 922 -22.33 -14.03 22.36
C PHE A 922 -21.21 -15.06 22.18
N GLY A 923 -20.01 -14.59 21.87
CA GLY A 923 -18.84 -15.42 21.73
C GLY A 923 -18.80 -16.27 20.44
N LYS A 924 -19.81 -16.18 19.59
CA LYS A 924 -19.87 -16.82 18.28
C LYS A 924 -19.62 -15.77 17.19
N SER A 925 -18.89 -16.14 16.16
CA SER A 925 -18.80 -15.30 14.95
C SER A 925 -20.04 -15.53 14.09
N ASN A 926 -20.61 -14.47 13.55
CA ASN A 926 -21.81 -14.53 12.70
C ASN A 926 -21.52 -14.16 11.23
N ALA A 927 -20.23 -14.06 10.86
CA ALA A 927 -19.79 -13.80 9.48
C ALA A 927 -18.39 -14.38 9.22
N LEU A 928 -18.02 -14.41 7.95
CA LEU A 928 -16.63 -14.62 7.52
C LEU A 928 -15.79 -13.38 7.73
N ALA A 929 -14.47 -13.55 7.83
CA ALA A 929 -13.51 -12.47 8.10
C ALA A 929 -13.48 -11.40 7.00
N GLY A 930 -13.72 -11.78 5.75
CA GLY A 930 -13.65 -10.89 4.59
C GLY A 930 -12.21 -10.58 4.16
N GLY A 931 -12.07 -9.69 3.17
CA GLY A 931 -10.78 -9.24 2.66
C GLY A 931 -9.93 -10.38 2.09
N PHE A 932 -8.65 -10.43 2.48
CA PHE A 932 -7.72 -11.46 2.02
C PHE A 932 -8.13 -12.89 2.43
N PHE A 933 -8.81 -13.05 3.55
CA PHE A 933 -9.08 -14.36 4.16
C PHE A 933 -10.29 -15.07 3.58
N SER A 934 -11.29 -14.32 3.17
CA SER A 934 -12.54 -14.83 2.59
C SER A 934 -13.33 -13.69 1.96
N SER A 935 -14.27 -14.01 1.07
CA SER A 935 -15.24 -13.02 0.58
C SER A 935 -16.54 -13.10 1.39
N PRO A 936 -17.37 -12.04 1.41
CA PRO A 936 -18.69 -12.12 2.03
C PRO A 936 -19.55 -13.25 1.46
N ALA A 937 -19.45 -13.51 0.16
CA ALA A 937 -20.27 -14.51 -0.53
C ALA A 937 -19.76 -15.93 -0.35
N SER A 938 -18.44 -16.16 -0.24
CA SER A 938 -17.85 -17.52 -0.19
C SER A 938 -16.58 -17.57 0.62
N ASN A 939 -16.27 -18.78 1.09
CA ASN A 939 -15.02 -19.02 1.83
C ASN A 939 -13.84 -19.27 0.89
N ARG A 940 -14.01 -20.07 -0.17
CA ARG A 940 -13.03 -20.26 -1.25
C ARG A 940 -13.64 -19.83 -2.57
N SER A 941 -12.87 -19.11 -3.40
CA SER A 941 -13.31 -18.69 -4.73
C SER A 941 -12.26 -19.01 -5.81
N LEU A 942 -12.73 -19.17 -7.06
CA LEU A 942 -11.90 -19.46 -8.21
C LEU A 942 -12.24 -18.49 -9.35
N ASP A 943 -11.25 -17.66 -9.73
CA ASP A 943 -11.33 -16.77 -10.87
C ASP A 943 -10.63 -17.39 -12.08
N LEU A 944 -11.22 -17.27 -13.25
CA LEU A 944 -10.63 -17.66 -14.53
C LEU A 944 -10.32 -16.45 -15.37
N GLN A 945 -9.12 -16.39 -15.92
CA GLN A 945 -8.60 -15.22 -16.62
C GLN A 945 -7.99 -15.58 -17.96
N VAL A 946 -8.25 -14.74 -18.96
CA VAL A 946 -7.56 -14.76 -20.25
C VAL A 946 -7.02 -13.36 -20.52
N SER A 947 -5.74 -13.26 -20.86
CA SER A 947 -5.13 -11.97 -21.24
C SER A 947 -4.32 -12.08 -22.53
N PHE A 948 -4.43 -11.06 -23.36
CA PHE A 948 -3.68 -10.88 -24.60
C PHE A 948 -2.80 -9.66 -24.49
N ASN A 949 -1.50 -9.79 -24.84
CA ASN A 949 -0.56 -8.68 -24.86
C ASN A 949 0.04 -8.55 -26.27
N PHE A 950 0.26 -7.29 -26.72
CA PHE A 950 0.78 -6.95 -28.03
C PHE A 950 1.82 -5.83 -27.99
#